data_c8b457573e8000f5f71988c049feaee5
#
_entry.id   c8b457573e8000f5f71988c049feaee5
#
_cell.length_a   1.000
_cell.length_b   1.000
_cell.length_c   1.000
_cell.angle_alpha   90.00
_cell.angle_beta   90.00
_cell.angle_gamma   90.00
#
_symmetry.space_group_name_H-M   'P 1'
#
loop_
_entity.id
_entity.type
_entity.pdbx_description
1 polymer ?
#
loop_
_entity_poly.entity_id
_entity_poly.type
_entity_poly.pdbx_seq_one_letter_code
_entity_poly.pdbx_strand_id
1 'polypeptide(L)'
;MQLGCFPRPYTRHSTHYTLYHTIMIPTRLSALRALMQQHGVTACIVPGTDPHASEYMAAHWTEMSWITGFLGETGTAVITLDKALLWTDSRYYLQAEAELQGTTVTLMRESDIDCPTIPEWLLSSLSPIANSQSPKVAVNPEMYSVNGYRTLKAELAEGGIELVSIDLISPLWTEGRPAIPTSLLYEYEEKYTGESVSSKLERVRQALQDRRCDALVISALDEIGWLLNIRGKDVDYTPCLISYVVVEMERCTIFVAPSKLDDAARAYLQRINVSICDYEQVFPYLQQLSATAVMYDGGKVNEALFEAINPSAKTINVSPSPVLKMQSVKNEVELQGERIAMRKDAVALTRFFYWLESQTKYHSTQPLHHSTPLLNEISLAEKLGSFRAMGENYTDDSFCTIAGWKSNGAIVHYHATPEECATIEGEGVLLLDSGGQYLDGTTDITRTIWVGDPANIPAAVKRDYTAVLKGHIALARARFPKGTRGNQLDVLARQFLWQEGMTYGHGTGHGVGHFMGCHEGPQNIRTDNNPNPLQVGNICSDEPGIYRANEYGIRIENLIAVRECTNLGAHATGETFLEFETLTLCYYDTNMIDLSRMTADEIAWINAYHVWVYSEIAPLLSAEEAAFLQEKCQPLTAQV
;
A
#
# COMPACT_ATOMS: atom_id res chain seq x y z
N MET A 1 23.92 -15.85 8.48
CA MET A 1 23.38 -15.44 9.81
C MET A 1 21.90 -15.77 9.78
N GLN A 2 21.47 -16.71 10.61
CA GLN A 2 20.04 -16.98 10.80
C GLN A 2 19.43 -15.78 11.52
N LEU A 3 18.73 -14.91 10.77
CA LEU A 3 17.87 -13.89 11.35
C LEU A 3 16.63 -14.62 11.90
N GLY A 4 16.53 -14.76 13.21
CA GLY A 4 15.38 -15.36 13.87
C GLY A 4 14.14 -14.51 13.61
N CYS A 5 13.23 -15.00 12.78
CA CYS A 5 11.86 -14.50 12.71
C CYS A 5 11.17 -14.84 14.04
N PHE A 6 11.11 -13.88 14.95
CA PHE A 6 10.11 -13.90 16.00
C PHE A 6 8.83 -13.30 15.43
N PRO A 7 7.66 -13.94 15.60
CA PRO A 7 6.40 -13.29 15.26
C PRO A 7 6.30 -11.99 16.06
N ARG A 8 6.08 -10.87 15.36
CA ARG A 8 5.85 -9.58 16.02
C ARG A 8 4.59 -9.71 16.85
N PRO A 9 4.60 -9.36 18.14
CA PRO A 9 3.37 -9.33 18.90
C PRO A 9 2.44 -8.29 18.28
N TYR A 10 1.19 -8.64 18.04
CA TYR A 10 0.07 -7.75 17.70
C TYR A 10 -0.23 -6.78 18.87
N THR A 11 0.74 -5.94 19.23
CA THR A 11 0.74 -5.20 20.50
C THR A 11 0.11 -3.81 20.44
N ARG A 12 -0.40 -3.37 19.26
CA ARG A 12 -0.98 -2.03 19.15
C ARG A 12 -2.47 -1.92 19.53
N HIS A 13 -3.20 -3.04 19.66
CA HIS A 13 -4.65 -3.05 19.86
C HIS A 13 -5.08 -3.86 21.07
N SER A 14 -4.55 -3.56 22.27
CA SER A 14 -5.17 -4.09 23.49
C SER A 14 -6.34 -3.20 23.92
N THR A 15 -7.42 -3.77 24.49
CA THR A 15 -8.55 -3.02 25.09
C THR A 15 -8.08 -1.95 26.06
N HIS A 16 -6.97 -2.19 26.77
CA HIS A 16 -6.31 -1.20 27.63
C HIS A 16 -5.72 -0.04 26.83
N TYR A 17 -5.18 -0.29 25.63
CA TYR A 17 -4.62 0.77 24.78
C TYR A 17 -5.75 1.65 24.22
N THR A 18 -6.80 1.05 23.66
CA THR A 18 -7.97 1.77 23.12
C THR A 18 -8.68 2.57 24.20
N LEU A 19 -8.96 1.97 25.37
CA LEU A 19 -9.61 2.67 26.49
C LEU A 19 -8.75 3.82 27.04
N TYR A 20 -7.43 3.61 27.19
CA TYR A 20 -6.51 4.66 27.62
C TYR A 20 -6.46 5.82 26.62
N HIS A 21 -6.40 5.53 25.34
CA HIS A 21 -6.42 6.56 24.28
C HIS A 21 -7.72 7.34 24.31
N THR A 22 -8.89 6.69 24.33
CA THR A 22 -10.19 7.36 24.38
C THR A 22 -10.32 8.31 25.57
N ILE A 23 -9.81 7.93 26.74
CA ILE A 23 -9.82 8.78 27.95
C ILE A 23 -8.88 9.99 27.80
N MET A 24 -7.76 9.84 27.08
CA MET A 24 -6.76 10.91 26.94
C MET A 24 -7.09 11.93 25.84
N ILE A 25 -7.93 11.58 24.85
CA ILE A 25 -8.26 12.46 23.71
C ILE A 25 -8.78 13.83 24.16
N PRO A 26 -9.75 13.95 25.09
CA PRO A 26 -10.21 15.27 25.53
C PRO A 26 -9.11 16.14 26.13
N THR A 27 -8.17 15.54 26.87
CA THR A 27 -7.02 16.23 27.46
C THR A 27 -6.06 16.72 26.38
N ARG A 28 -5.74 15.85 25.38
CA ARG A 28 -4.88 16.21 24.24
C ARG A 28 -5.49 17.32 23.40
N LEU A 29 -6.78 17.23 23.08
CA LEU A 29 -7.52 18.29 22.37
C LEU A 29 -7.53 19.60 23.14
N SER A 30 -7.71 19.57 24.46
CA SER A 30 -7.67 20.76 25.31
C SER A 30 -6.30 21.42 25.31
N ALA A 31 -5.22 20.63 25.40
CA ALA A 31 -3.85 21.12 25.33
C ALA A 31 -3.53 21.74 23.96
N LEU A 32 -3.95 21.08 22.87
CA LEU A 32 -3.77 21.61 21.51
C LEU A 32 -4.51 22.94 21.33
N ARG A 33 -5.76 23.02 21.77
CA ARG A 33 -6.55 24.27 21.71
C ARG A 33 -5.92 25.42 22.50
N ALA A 34 -5.34 25.13 23.66
CA ALA A 34 -4.61 26.14 24.45
C ALA A 34 -3.38 26.63 23.69
N LEU A 35 -2.62 25.75 23.05
CA LEU A 35 -1.45 26.09 22.23
C LEU A 35 -1.87 26.87 20.97
N MET A 36 -2.95 26.48 20.31
CA MET A 36 -3.53 27.23 19.19
C MET A 36 -3.88 28.67 19.57
N GLN A 37 -4.50 28.88 20.74
CA GLN A 37 -4.81 30.22 21.23
C GLN A 37 -3.56 31.06 21.49
N GLN A 38 -2.49 30.46 22.04
CA GLN A 38 -1.21 31.15 22.28
C GLN A 38 -0.58 31.64 20.97
N HIS A 39 -0.71 30.86 19.88
CA HIS A 39 -0.21 31.21 18.55
C HIS A 39 -1.21 32.01 17.69
N GLY A 40 -2.40 32.32 18.21
CA GLY A 40 -3.44 33.03 17.45
C GLY A 40 -3.97 32.21 16.26
N VAL A 41 -3.99 30.89 16.38
CA VAL A 41 -4.44 29.93 15.36
C VAL A 41 -5.88 29.52 15.64
N THR A 42 -6.73 29.49 14.63
CA THR A 42 -8.16 29.14 14.73
C THR A 42 -8.44 27.67 14.41
N ALA A 43 -7.62 27.04 13.57
CA ALA A 43 -7.69 25.62 13.29
C ALA A 43 -6.29 25.03 13.09
N CYS A 44 -6.14 23.73 13.36
CA CYS A 44 -4.94 22.94 13.10
C CYS A 44 -5.34 21.72 12.26
N ILE A 45 -4.61 21.45 11.19
CA ILE A 45 -4.78 20.26 10.37
C ILE A 45 -3.63 19.28 10.67
N VAL A 46 -3.98 18.04 10.98
CA VAL A 46 -3.05 16.96 11.32
C VAL A 46 -3.27 15.79 10.35
N PRO A 47 -2.48 15.67 9.29
CA PRO A 47 -2.63 14.59 8.32
C PRO A 47 -2.03 13.27 8.86
N GLY A 48 -2.55 12.15 8.37
CA GLY A 48 -1.98 10.83 8.56
C GLY A 48 -0.86 10.58 7.54
N THR A 49 0.27 11.22 7.72
CA THR A 49 1.47 11.08 6.86
C THR A 49 2.74 11.35 7.67
N ASP A 50 3.91 11.12 7.07
CA ASP A 50 5.22 11.39 7.62
C ASP A 50 6.05 12.32 6.72
N PRO A 51 7.26 12.77 7.13
CA PRO A 51 8.11 13.65 6.32
C PRO A 51 8.55 13.08 4.96
N HIS A 52 8.35 11.79 4.74
CA HIS A 52 8.78 11.06 3.55
C HIS A 52 7.60 10.70 2.63
N ALA A 53 6.36 11.04 3.02
CA ALA A 53 5.14 10.62 2.35
C ALA A 53 5.07 9.09 2.17
N SER A 54 5.44 8.37 3.24
CA SER A 54 5.38 6.91 3.33
C SER A 54 3.93 6.45 3.48
N GLU A 55 3.59 5.30 2.89
CA GLU A 55 2.29 4.67 3.08
C GLU A 55 2.17 4.11 4.51
N TYR A 56 3.14 3.30 4.93
CA TYR A 56 3.27 2.84 6.31
C TYR A 56 4.22 3.77 7.05
N MET A 57 3.70 4.45 8.07
CA MET A 57 4.48 5.41 8.85
C MET A 57 5.16 4.73 10.03
N ALA A 58 6.38 5.14 10.34
CA ALA A 58 6.96 4.80 11.63
C ALA A 58 6.10 5.42 12.77
N ALA A 59 5.97 4.67 13.87
CA ALA A 59 5.12 5.05 15.00
C ALA A 59 5.44 6.43 15.60
N HIS A 60 6.63 6.97 15.33
CA HIS A 60 7.05 8.32 15.73
C HIS A 60 6.15 9.41 15.12
N TRP A 61 5.63 9.21 13.90
CA TRP A 61 4.86 10.21 13.15
C TRP A 61 3.35 9.96 13.12
N THR A 62 2.82 9.02 13.91
CA THR A 62 1.36 8.76 13.96
C THR A 62 0.59 9.84 14.73
N GLU A 63 0.81 11.12 14.39
CA GLU A 63 0.26 12.30 15.08
C GLU A 63 -1.26 12.37 14.98
N MET A 64 -1.83 12.03 13.82
CA MET A 64 -3.28 11.95 13.61
C MET A 64 -3.91 10.93 14.57
N SER A 65 -3.34 9.74 14.67
CA SER A 65 -3.83 8.70 15.57
C SER A 65 -3.70 9.12 17.03
N TRP A 66 -2.61 9.80 17.40
CA TRP A 66 -2.40 10.29 18.75
C TRP A 66 -3.48 11.31 19.17
N ILE A 67 -3.87 12.22 18.28
CA ILE A 67 -4.83 13.30 18.63
C ILE A 67 -6.30 12.86 18.49
N THR A 68 -6.62 11.86 17.64
CA THR A 68 -7.99 11.43 17.36
C THR A 68 -8.37 10.12 18.03
N GLY A 69 -7.42 9.23 18.24
CA GLY A 69 -7.65 7.83 18.63
C GLY A 69 -7.94 6.90 17.44
N PHE A 70 -8.06 7.42 16.23
CA PHE A 70 -8.24 6.61 15.02
C PHE A 70 -6.92 5.99 14.57
N LEU A 71 -6.90 4.68 14.36
CA LEU A 71 -5.70 3.90 14.08
C LEU A 71 -5.56 3.50 12.61
N GLY A 72 -6.53 3.86 11.76
CA GLY A 72 -6.45 3.63 10.32
C GLY A 72 -5.28 4.38 9.69
N GLU A 73 -4.76 3.83 8.61
CA GLU A 73 -3.54 4.31 7.94
C GLU A 73 -3.77 5.61 7.16
N THR A 74 -5.01 5.88 6.75
CA THR A 74 -5.34 7.05 5.92
C THR A 74 -6.39 7.92 6.58
N GLY A 75 -6.09 9.20 6.72
CA GLY A 75 -7.03 10.20 7.23
C GLY A 75 -6.37 11.54 7.49
N THR A 76 -7.20 12.55 7.74
CA THR A 76 -6.74 13.89 8.13
C THR A 76 -7.64 14.45 9.19
N ALA A 77 -7.07 14.81 10.34
CA ALA A 77 -7.80 15.46 11.40
C ALA A 77 -7.80 16.99 11.24
N VAL A 78 -8.94 17.61 11.52
CA VAL A 78 -9.09 19.08 11.61
C VAL A 78 -9.61 19.44 12.98
N ILE A 79 -8.81 20.17 13.75
CA ILE A 79 -9.12 20.58 15.11
C ILE A 79 -9.33 22.10 15.11
N THR A 80 -10.52 22.54 15.56
CA THR A 80 -10.80 23.95 15.84
C THR A 80 -10.88 24.17 17.35
N LEU A 81 -11.12 25.40 17.77
CA LEU A 81 -11.27 25.73 19.19
C LEU A 81 -12.46 25.02 19.86
N ASP A 82 -13.45 24.59 19.07
CA ASP A 82 -14.70 23.96 19.55
C ASP A 82 -14.98 22.58 18.94
N LYS A 83 -14.43 22.24 17.78
CA LYS A 83 -14.68 20.97 17.07
C LYS A 83 -13.41 20.16 16.88
N ALA A 84 -13.59 18.85 16.66
CA ALA A 84 -12.56 17.93 16.20
C ALA A 84 -13.21 16.99 15.16
N LEU A 85 -12.64 16.92 13.98
CA LEU A 85 -13.18 16.16 12.85
C LEU A 85 -12.07 15.29 12.26
N LEU A 86 -12.47 14.16 11.67
CA LEU A 86 -11.58 13.24 10.97
C LEU A 86 -12.15 12.95 9.58
N TRP A 87 -11.46 13.32 8.51
CA TRP A 87 -11.73 12.85 7.15
C TRP A 87 -10.97 11.56 6.91
N THR A 88 -11.67 10.55 6.38
CA THR A 88 -11.06 9.31 5.89
C THR A 88 -11.90 8.74 4.74
N ASP A 89 -11.33 7.81 3.96
CA ASP A 89 -11.99 7.25 2.78
C ASP A 89 -12.81 5.98 3.08
N SER A 90 -13.51 5.47 2.07
CA SER A 90 -14.49 4.39 2.21
C SER A 90 -13.91 3.06 2.72
N ARG A 91 -12.61 2.86 2.68
CA ARG A 91 -11.93 1.65 3.18
C ARG A 91 -11.99 1.55 4.71
N TYR A 92 -12.08 2.70 5.39
CA TYR A 92 -11.95 2.83 6.85
C TYR A 92 -13.22 3.28 7.58
N TYR A 93 -14.35 3.50 6.90
CA TYR A 93 -15.55 4.05 7.56
C TYR A 93 -16.01 3.23 8.76
N LEU A 94 -16.11 1.92 8.62
CA LEU A 94 -16.59 1.04 9.71
C LEU A 94 -15.62 1.03 10.90
N GLN A 95 -14.31 1.01 10.63
CA GLN A 95 -13.28 1.11 11.66
C GLN A 95 -13.34 2.45 12.38
N ALA A 96 -13.42 3.57 11.63
CA ALA A 96 -13.50 4.90 12.22
C ALA A 96 -14.77 5.09 13.06
N GLU A 97 -15.92 4.56 12.63
CA GLU A 97 -17.15 4.58 13.42
C GLU A 97 -17.00 3.87 14.76
N ALA A 98 -16.33 2.72 14.78
CA ALA A 98 -16.10 1.95 16.00
C ALA A 98 -15.07 2.65 16.92
N GLU A 99 -13.92 3.06 16.39
CA GLU A 99 -12.82 3.64 17.18
C GLU A 99 -13.12 5.05 17.70
N LEU A 100 -13.91 5.84 16.98
CA LEU A 100 -14.32 7.18 17.41
C LEU A 100 -15.51 7.17 18.38
N GLN A 101 -16.14 6.02 18.61
CA GLN A 101 -17.27 5.91 19.52
C GLN A 101 -16.86 6.34 20.95
N GLY A 102 -17.62 7.27 21.53
CA GLY A 102 -17.35 7.81 22.87
C GLY A 102 -16.27 8.90 22.91
N THR A 103 -15.67 9.25 21.77
CA THR A 103 -14.81 10.43 21.64
C THR A 103 -15.63 11.67 21.25
N THR A 104 -14.97 12.84 21.23
CA THR A 104 -15.55 14.09 20.71
C THR A 104 -15.16 14.36 19.25
N VAL A 105 -14.56 13.38 18.58
CA VAL A 105 -14.13 13.48 17.16
C VAL A 105 -15.27 13.02 16.27
N THR A 106 -15.62 13.83 15.28
CA THR A 106 -16.69 13.54 14.31
C THR A 106 -16.08 12.96 13.04
N LEU A 107 -16.59 11.82 12.57
CA LEU A 107 -16.20 11.23 11.30
C LEU A 107 -16.79 12.03 10.13
N MET A 108 -15.94 12.36 9.15
CA MET A 108 -16.27 12.94 7.86
C MET A 108 -15.96 11.90 6.78
N ARG A 109 -16.99 11.41 6.10
CA ARG A 109 -16.88 10.35 5.08
C ARG A 109 -16.49 10.96 3.73
N GLU A 110 -15.18 11.05 3.46
CA GLU A 110 -14.60 11.79 2.33
C GLU A 110 -15.18 11.41 0.96
N SER A 111 -15.55 10.15 0.76
CA SER A 111 -16.09 9.66 -0.51
C SER A 111 -17.61 9.88 -0.68
N ASP A 112 -18.31 10.34 0.35
CA ASP A 112 -19.73 10.64 0.26
C ASP A 112 -19.95 11.95 -0.51
N ILE A 113 -20.93 11.97 -1.42
CA ILE A 113 -21.17 13.09 -2.34
C ILE A 113 -21.50 14.41 -1.63
N ASP A 114 -22.07 14.34 -0.43
CA ASP A 114 -22.45 15.50 0.36
C ASP A 114 -21.40 15.88 1.41
N CYS A 115 -20.28 15.16 1.48
CA CYS A 115 -19.19 15.48 2.42
C CYS A 115 -18.34 16.62 1.85
N PRO A 116 -18.25 17.76 2.54
CA PRO A 116 -17.39 18.84 2.09
C PRO A 116 -15.92 18.43 2.20
N THR A 117 -15.09 18.88 1.28
CA THR A 117 -13.64 18.80 1.42
C THR A 117 -13.16 19.62 2.62
N ILE A 118 -11.95 19.34 3.10
CA ILE A 118 -11.37 20.10 4.23
C ILE A 118 -11.35 21.61 3.96
N PRO A 119 -10.89 22.10 2.78
CA PRO A 119 -10.96 23.53 2.47
C PRO A 119 -12.38 24.09 2.46
N GLU A 120 -13.33 23.42 1.81
CA GLU A 120 -14.75 23.86 1.77
C GLU A 120 -15.35 23.96 3.19
N TRP A 121 -15.07 22.96 4.04
CA TRP A 121 -15.53 22.97 5.42
C TRP A 121 -14.91 24.12 6.22
N LEU A 122 -13.60 24.37 6.09
CA LEU A 122 -12.90 25.47 6.76
C LEU A 122 -13.43 26.84 6.27
N LEU A 123 -13.60 27.01 4.97
CA LEU A 123 -14.16 28.22 4.38
C LEU A 123 -15.57 28.53 4.89
N SER A 124 -16.40 27.50 5.05
CA SER A 124 -17.76 27.67 5.59
C SER A 124 -17.80 27.91 7.10
N SER A 125 -16.84 27.34 7.85
CA SER A 125 -16.82 27.33 9.32
C SER A 125 -16.02 28.48 9.93
N LEU A 126 -15.01 29.01 9.23
CA LEU A 126 -14.08 30.04 9.73
C LEU A 126 -14.26 31.40 9.04
N SER A 127 -15.47 31.72 8.59
CA SER A 127 -15.74 33.01 7.91
C SER A 127 -15.19 34.20 8.71
N PRO A 128 -14.50 35.17 8.06
CA PRO A 128 -14.00 36.36 8.75
C PRO A 128 -15.16 37.14 9.39
N ILE A 129 -15.10 37.36 10.69
CA ILE A 129 -15.99 38.29 11.36
C ILE A 129 -15.54 39.70 10.95
N ALA A 130 -16.47 40.52 10.49
CA ALA A 130 -16.19 41.90 10.09
C ALA A 130 -15.41 42.62 11.21
N ASN A 131 -14.21 43.18 10.89
CA ASN A 131 -13.27 43.84 11.80
C ASN A 131 -12.39 42.91 12.68
N SER A 132 -12.30 41.60 12.46
CA SER A 132 -11.35 40.71 13.11
C SER A 132 -10.15 40.43 12.24
N GLN A 133 -9.06 39.93 12.83
CA GLN A 133 -7.89 39.41 12.08
C GLN A 133 -8.34 38.21 11.24
N SER A 134 -7.69 38.00 10.08
CA SER A 134 -7.91 36.82 9.25
C SER A 134 -7.71 35.55 10.06
N PRO A 135 -8.62 34.57 9.94
CA PRO A 135 -8.44 33.27 10.57
C PRO A 135 -7.11 32.63 10.12
N LYS A 136 -6.43 31.95 11.04
CA LYS A 136 -5.19 31.23 10.75
C LYS A 136 -5.39 29.73 10.91
N VAL A 137 -4.95 28.98 9.92
CA VAL A 137 -4.93 27.50 9.95
C VAL A 137 -3.47 27.05 10.01
N ALA A 138 -3.13 26.28 11.04
CA ALA A 138 -1.78 25.74 11.22
C ALA A 138 -1.65 24.34 10.60
N VAL A 139 -0.48 24.09 9.99
CA VAL A 139 -0.03 22.77 9.55
C VAL A 139 1.44 22.60 9.90
N ASN A 140 1.86 21.37 10.20
CA ASN A 140 3.27 21.04 10.27
C ASN A 140 3.84 20.93 8.83
N PRO A 141 4.77 21.80 8.40
CA PRO A 141 5.27 21.82 7.02
C PRO A 141 6.06 20.55 6.65
N GLU A 142 6.57 19.79 7.61
CA GLU A 142 7.21 18.50 7.36
C GLU A 142 6.21 17.41 6.98
N MET A 143 4.94 17.55 7.37
CA MET A 143 3.85 16.61 7.10
C MET A 143 3.02 16.95 5.85
N TYR A 144 3.43 17.93 5.08
CA TYR A 144 2.74 18.33 3.84
C TYR A 144 3.69 18.33 2.66
N SER A 145 3.33 17.63 1.60
CA SER A 145 4.02 17.77 0.32
C SER A 145 3.87 19.19 -0.22
N VAL A 146 4.87 19.65 -0.99
CA VAL A 146 4.85 20.99 -1.61
C VAL A 146 3.57 21.24 -2.40
N ASN A 147 3.13 20.25 -3.20
CA ASN A 147 1.91 20.38 -3.98
C ASN A 147 0.68 20.50 -3.08
N GLY A 148 0.55 19.64 -2.07
CA GLY A 148 -0.57 19.65 -1.12
C GLY A 148 -0.63 20.96 -0.33
N TYR A 149 0.51 21.43 0.20
CA TYR A 149 0.60 22.67 0.93
C TYR A 149 0.17 23.88 0.09
N ARG A 150 0.66 23.96 -1.16
CA ARG A 150 0.35 25.09 -2.06
C ARG A 150 -1.10 25.08 -2.52
N THR A 151 -1.66 23.91 -2.81
CA THR A 151 -3.08 23.79 -3.15
C THR A 151 -3.95 24.24 -1.98
N LEU A 152 -3.71 23.69 -0.78
CA LEU A 152 -4.44 24.09 0.42
C LEU A 152 -4.33 25.58 0.72
N LYS A 153 -3.12 26.16 0.59
CA LYS A 153 -2.87 27.59 0.77
C LYS A 153 -3.66 28.46 -0.19
N ALA A 154 -3.71 28.06 -1.46
CA ALA A 154 -4.47 28.80 -2.49
C ALA A 154 -5.97 28.74 -2.23
N GLU A 155 -6.52 27.57 -1.93
CA GLU A 155 -7.95 27.38 -1.65
C GLU A 155 -8.39 28.16 -0.40
N LEU A 156 -7.62 28.11 0.69
CA LEU A 156 -7.94 28.86 1.92
C LEU A 156 -7.85 30.38 1.72
N ALA A 157 -6.91 30.84 0.89
CA ALA A 157 -6.76 32.27 0.58
C ALA A 157 -7.98 32.86 -0.13
N GLU A 158 -8.77 32.09 -0.88
CA GLU A 158 -10.02 32.53 -1.51
C GLU A 158 -11.04 33.04 -0.48
N GLY A 159 -11.05 32.44 0.73
CA GLY A 159 -11.89 32.88 1.87
C GLY A 159 -11.19 33.81 2.84
N GLY A 160 -9.99 34.31 2.52
CA GLY A 160 -9.22 35.20 3.41
C GLY A 160 -8.66 34.49 4.64
N ILE A 161 -8.48 33.17 4.59
CA ILE A 161 -7.85 32.34 5.64
C ILE A 161 -6.37 32.23 5.35
N GLU A 162 -5.54 32.49 6.36
CA GLU A 162 -4.07 32.38 6.28
C GLU A 162 -3.63 30.96 6.66
N LEU A 163 -2.92 30.25 5.77
CA LEU A 163 -2.22 29.01 6.13
C LEU A 163 -0.86 29.35 6.71
N VAL A 164 -0.55 28.82 7.91
CA VAL A 164 0.71 29.06 8.63
C VAL A 164 1.44 27.76 8.93
N SER A 165 2.77 27.76 8.70
CA SER A 165 3.66 26.63 8.93
C SER A 165 4.08 26.60 10.41
N ILE A 166 3.33 25.87 11.25
CA ILE A 166 3.60 25.73 12.68
C ILE A 166 3.32 24.28 13.11
N ASP A 167 4.32 23.61 13.67
CA ASP A 167 4.13 22.35 14.38
C ASP A 167 3.52 22.59 15.77
N LEU A 168 2.30 22.12 15.98
CA LEU A 168 1.58 22.23 17.25
C LEU A 168 1.45 20.88 17.98
N ILE A 169 1.87 19.77 17.37
CA ILE A 169 1.73 18.42 17.95
C ILE A 169 2.99 17.99 18.68
N SER A 170 4.18 18.14 18.07
CA SER A 170 5.45 17.70 18.67
C SER A 170 5.73 18.31 20.05
N PRO A 171 5.41 19.60 20.31
CA PRO A 171 5.56 20.17 21.65
C PRO A 171 4.65 19.55 22.72
N LEU A 172 3.54 18.93 22.31
CA LEU A 172 2.55 18.32 23.20
C LEU A 172 2.79 16.82 23.39
N TRP A 173 3.25 16.13 22.34
CA TRP A 173 3.49 14.69 22.38
C TRP A 173 4.94 14.37 22.74
N THR A 174 5.33 14.72 23.94
CA THR A 174 6.70 14.47 24.45
C THR A 174 6.78 13.19 25.29
N GLU A 175 5.72 12.87 26.03
CA GLU A 175 5.64 11.65 26.84
C GLU A 175 5.04 10.50 26.02
N GLY A 176 5.72 9.36 26.02
CA GLY A 176 5.28 8.15 25.32
C GLY A 176 5.35 8.23 23.78
N ARG A 177 5.94 9.27 23.19
CA ARG A 177 6.20 9.32 21.76
C ARG A 177 7.27 8.27 21.40
N PRO A 178 6.98 7.34 20.48
CA PRO A 178 7.96 6.37 20.03
C PRO A 178 9.20 7.06 19.45
N ALA A 179 10.38 6.47 19.65
CA ALA A 179 11.59 6.96 19.01
C ALA A 179 11.56 6.69 17.49
N ILE A 180 12.30 7.50 16.72
CA ILE A 180 12.54 7.19 15.31
C ILE A 180 13.28 5.86 15.22
N PRO A 181 12.86 4.93 14.36
CA PRO A 181 13.50 3.64 14.19
C PRO A 181 14.98 3.74 13.82
N THR A 182 15.78 2.78 14.27
CA THR A 182 17.23 2.75 14.07
C THR A 182 17.70 1.41 13.52
N SER A 183 16.96 0.83 12.56
CA SER A 183 17.40 -0.39 11.89
C SER A 183 18.69 -0.16 11.10
N LEU A 184 19.51 -1.20 10.94
CA LEU A 184 20.75 -1.09 10.19
C LEU A 184 20.48 -1.04 8.68
N LEU A 185 21.22 -0.17 7.99
CA LEU A 185 21.33 -0.16 6.55
C LEU A 185 22.08 -1.41 6.08
N TYR A 186 21.53 -2.11 5.09
CA TYR A 186 22.26 -3.17 4.40
C TYR A 186 22.17 -3.05 2.88
N GLU A 187 23.20 -3.57 2.22
CA GLU A 187 23.26 -3.66 0.75
C GLU A 187 22.21 -4.63 0.23
N TYR A 188 21.47 -4.22 -0.78
CA TYR A 188 20.64 -5.10 -1.59
C TYR A 188 21.40 -5.45 -2.87
N GLU A 189 21.91 -6.68 -2.92
CA GLU A 189 22.91 -7.11 -3.91
C GLU A 189 22.41 -6.97 -5.35
N GLU A 190 23.34 -6.64 -6.26
CA GLU A 190 23.05 -6.43 -7.69
C GLU A 190 22.49 -7.67 -8.39
N LYS A 191 22.75 -8.87 -7.86
CA LYS A 191 22.13 -10.11 -8.37
C LYS A 191 20.60 -10.12 -8.28
N TYR A 192 20.02 -9.29 -7.40
CA TYR A 192 18.57 -9.12 -7.26
C TYR A 192 18.06 -7.86 -7.96
N THR A 193 18.86 -6.79 -7.98
CA THR A 193 18.45 -5.49 -8.56
C THR A 193 18.72 -5.39 -10.06
N GLY A 194 19.61 -6.21 -10.60
CA GLY A 194 19.94 -6.23 -12.03
C GLY A 194 20.63 -4.97 -12.56
N GLU A 195 20.83 -3.93 -11.72
CA GLU A 195 21.45 -2.67 -12.13
C GLU A 195 22.29 -2.08 -11.01
N SER A 196 23.51 -1.65 -11.34
CA SER A 196 24.41 -1.02 -10.39
C SER A 196 23.95 0.40 -10.01
N VAL A 197 24.33 0.85 -8.80
CA VAL A 197 24.07 2.23 -8.34
C VAL A 197 24.68 3.26 -9.28
N SER A 198 25.86 3.00 -9.82
CA SER A 198 26.54 3.89 -10.79
C SER A 198 25.68 4.12 -12.02
N SER A 199 25.12 3.03 -12.60
CA SER A 199 24.21 3.10 -13.77
C SER A 199 22.96 3.92 -13.44
N LYS A 200 22.31 3.66 -12.30
CA LYS A 200 21.12 4.38 -11.87
C LYS A 200 21.39 5.88 -11.66
N LEU A 201 22.50 6.23 -11.00
CA LEU A 201 22.92 7.62 -10.82
C LEU A 201 23.23 8.33 -12.14
N GLU A 202 23.82 7.63 -13.11
CA GLU A 202 24.07 8.19 -14.44
C GLU A 202 22.75 8.51 -15.16
N ARG A 203 21.76 7.64 -15.10
CA ARG A 203 20.40 7.89 -15.65
C ARG A 203 19.73 9.09 -14.98
N VAL A 204 19.85 9.22 -13.65
CA VAL A 204 19.32 10.38 -12.92
C VAL A 204 20.04 11.67 -13.33
N ARG A 205 21.36 11.64 -13.46
CA ARG A 205 22.14 12.81 -13.91
C ARG A 205 21.80 13.19 -15.36
N GLN A 206 21.52 12.22 -16.23
CA GLN A 206 21.01 12.50 -17.56
C GLN A 206 19.64 13.20 -17.49
N ALA A 207 18.73 12.74 -16.63
CA ALA A 207 17.44 13.41 -16.44
C ALA A 207 17.56 14.83 -15.86
N LEU A 208 18.58 15.10 -15.04
CA LEU A 208 18.93 16.43 -14.57
C LEU A 208 19.40 17.33 -15.74
N GLN A 209 20.33 16.84 -16.57
CA GLN A 209 20.85 17.56 -17.75
C GLN A 209 19.73 17.92 -18.74
N ASP A 210 18.85 16.97 -19.03
CA ASP A 210 17.71 17.15 -19.96
C ASP A 210 16.81 18.32 -19.50
N ARG A 211 16.74 18.58 -18.19
CA ARG A 211 15.94 19.65 -17.60
C ARG A 211 16.76 20.86 -17.15
N ARG A 212 18.07 20.86 -17.42
CA ARG A 212 19.00 21.91 -17.03
C ARG A 212 18.98 22.17 -15.51
N CYS A 213 18.99 21.07 -14.74
CA CYS A 213 19.08 21.07 -13.29
C CYS A 213 20.46 20.56 -12.87
N ASP A 214 20.94 21.02 -11.70
CA ASP A 214 22.23 20.64 -11.16
C ASP A 214 22.10 19.66 -9.99
N ALA A 215 20.93 19.61 -9.36
CA ALA A 215 20.63 18.74 -8.23
C ALA A 215 19.20 18.22 -8.24
N LEU A 216 18.99 17.04 -7.62
CA LEU A 216 17.70 16.44 -7.31
C LEU A 216 17.63 16.17 -5.81
N VAL A 217 16.54 16.61 -5.17
CA VAL A 217 16.22 16.31 -3.77
C VAL A 217 15.20 15.15 -3.75
N ILE A 218 15.50 14.10 -2.99
CA ILE A 218 14.66 12.90 -2.85
C ILE A 218 14.35 12.71 -1.37
N SER A 219 13.05 12.62 -1.05
CA SER A 219 12.54 12.32 0.30
C SER A 219 11.86 10.97 0.37
N ALA A 220 11.34 10.44 -0.74
CA ALA A 220 10.64 9.16 -0.79
C ALA A 220 11.59 7.99 -0.49
N LEU A 221 11.26 7.19 0.53
CA LEU A 221 12.15 6.14 1.06
C LEU A 221 12.36 4.99 0.08
N ASP A 222 11.33 4.64 -0.67
CA ASP A 222 11.36 3.62 -1.73
C ASP A 222 12.28 4.03 -2.88
N GLU A 223 12.19 5.29 -3.33
CA GLU A 223 13.07 5.84 -4.37
C GLU A 223 14.55 5.81 -3.92
N ILE A 224 14.82 6.17 -2.66
CA ILE A 224 16.16 6.12 -2.06
C ILE A 224 16.68 4.68 -2.01
N GLY A 225 15.83 3.77 -1.52
CA GLY A 225 16.14 2.35 -1.42
C GLY A 225 16.45 1.72 -2.78
N TRP A 226 15.66 2.07 -3.81
CA TRP A 226 15.89 1.61 -5.17
C TRP A 226 17.16 2.24 -5.79
N LEU A 227 17.32 3.55 -5.68
CA LEU A 227 18.43 4.30 -6.31
C LEU A 227 19.79 3.82 -5.80
N LEU A 228 19.92 3.64 -4.49
CA LEU A 228 21.18 3.31 -3.84
C LEU A 228 21.36 1.80 -3.58
N ASN A 229 20.44 0.95 -4.02
CA ASN A 229 20.45 -0.49 -3.72
C ASN A 229 20.64 -0.77 -2.22
N ILE A 230 19.90 -0.07 -1.38
CA ILE A 230 19.93 -0.23 0.08
C ILE A 230 18.55 -0.62 0.61
N ARG A 231 18.55 -1.33 1.72
CA ARG A 231 17.34 -1.68 2.46
C ARG A 231 17.56 -1.48 3.95
N GLY A 232 16.45 -1.42 4.69
CA GLY A 232 16.39 -1.35 6.15
C GLY A 232 15.06 -1.91 6.64
N LYS A 233 14.77 -1.73 7.93
CA LYS A 233 13.51 -2.17 8.56
C LYS A 233 12.93 -1.06 9.45
N ASP A 234 12.95 0.17 8.97
CA ASP A 234 12.44 1.31 9.72
C ASP A 234 10.93 1.48 9.59
N VAL A 235 10.36 0.96 8.52
CA VAL A 235 8.94 1.02 8.19
C VAL A 235 8.40 -0.40 8.17
N ASP A 236 7.20 -0.59 8.71
CA ASP A 236 6.54 -1.89 8.70
C ASP A 236 6.23 -2.30 7.24
N TYR A 237 6.36 -3.58 6.94
CA TYR A 237 6.06 -4.20 5.65
C TYR A 237 6.91 -3.72 4.45
N THR A 238 7.56 -2.58 4.56
CA THR A 238 8.38 -2.01 3.48
C THR A 238 9.85 -2.00 3.89
N PRO A 239 10.76 -2.66 3.15
CA PRO A 239 12.17 -2.76 3.54
C PRO A 239 12.94 -1.45 3.27
N CYS A 240 12.45 -0.34 3.83
CA CYS A 240 12.99 1.01 3.67
C CYS A 240 13.76 1.48 4.89
N LEU A 241 14.57 2.52 4.65
CA LEU A 241 15.37 3.19 5.67
C LEU A 241 15.06 4.68 5.68
N ILE A 242 14.72 5.23 6.84
CA ILE A 242 14.47 6.67 7.02
C ILE A 242 15.75 7.43 6.71
N SER A 243 15.74 8.20 5.61
CA SER A 243 16.87 8.94 5.07
C SER A 243 16.39 9.96 4.03
N TYR A 244 17.26 10.90 3.68
CA TYR A 244 17.11 11.77 2.51
C TYR A 244 18.28 11.57 1.56
N VAL A 245 18.12 11.92 0.29
CA VAL A 245 19.21 11.92 -0.68
C VAL A 245 19.20 13.20 -1.50
N VAL A 246 20.38 13.75 -1.73
CA VAL A 246 20.61 14.80 -2.71
C VAL A 246 21.59 14.27 -3.76
N VAL A 247 21.13 14.21 -5.02
CA VAL A 247 21.97 13.85 -6.17
C VAL A 247 22.38 15.12 -6.89
N GLU A 248 23.68 15.36 -6.96
CA GLU A 248 24.32 16.44 -7.74
C GLU A 248 25.06 15.83 -8.95
N MET A 249 25.48 16.67 -9.88
CA MET A 249 26.17 16.21 -11.09
C MET A 249 27.43 15.37 -10.79
N GLU A 250 28.18 15.74 -9.75
CA GLU A 250 29.44 15.09 -9.38
C GLU A 250 29.38 14.32 -8.04
N ARG A 251 28.32 14.52 -7.26
CA ARG A 251 28.17 13.99 -5.92
C ARG A 251 26.80 13.33 -5.73
N CYS A 252 26.73 12.36 -4.84
CA CYS A 252 25.49 11.87 -4.24
C CYS A 252 25.69 11.82 -2.73
N THR A 253 24.77 12.42 -1.97
CA THR A 253 24.85 12.50 -0.51
C THR A 253 23.60 11.88 0.10
N ILE A 254 23.78 10.90 0.99
CA ILE A 254 22.72 10.35 1.84
C ILE A 254 22.76 11.02 3.22
N PHE A 255 21.58 11.39 3.71
CA PHE A 255 21.36 11.93 5.05
C PHE A 255 20.65 10.86 5.88
N VAL A 256 21.37 10.29 6.83
CA VAL A 256 20.93 9.12 7.61
C VAL A 256 21.50 9.18 9.02
N ALA A 257 20.70 8.75 10.02
CA ALA A 257 21.19 8.72 11.40
C ALA A 257 22.44 7.82 11.54
N PRO A 258 23.51 8.28 12.20
CA PRO A 258 24.77 7.52 12.33
C PRO A 258 24.59 6.15 12.99
N SER A 259 23.58 5.99 13.85
CA SER A 259 23.24 4.73 14.52
C SER A 259 22.79 3.61 13.58
N LYS A 260 22.39 3.93 12.35
CA LYS A 260 21.96 2.99 11.31
C LYS A 260 23.12 2.44 10.48
N LEU A 261 24.34 2.91 10.71
CA LEU A 261 25.52 2.63 9.90
C LEU A 261 26.56 1.84 10.70
N ASP A 262 26.61 0.54 10.50
CA ASP A 262 27.74 -0.29 10.91
C ASP A 262 28.91 -0.19 9.91
N ASP A 263 29.99 -0.93 10.17
CA ASP A 263 31.19 -0.93 9.31
C ASP A 263 30.88 -1.45 7.89
N ALA A 264 29.96 -2.41 7.75
CA ALA A 264 29.57 -2.96 6.46
C ALA A 264 28.79 -1.94 5.62
N ALA A 265 27.82 -1.25 6.25
CA ALA A 265 27.06 -0.17 5.62
C ALA A 265 27.96 0.98 5.16
N ARG A 266 28.91 1.40 6.01
CA ARG A 266 29.88 2.45 5.66
C ARG A 266 30.80 2.05 4.52
N ALA A 267 31.31 0.81 4.53
CA ALA A 267 32.13 0.27 3.45
C ALA A 267 31.35 0.19 2.13
N TYR A 268 30.07 -0.21 2.19
CA TYR A 268 29.19 -0.21 1.03
C TYR A 268 28.99 1.17 0.43
N LEU A 269 28.56 2.16 1.24
CA LEU A 269 28.35 3.54 0.78
C LEU A 269 29.62 4.16 0.21
N GLN A 270 30.78 3.88 0.81
CA GLN A 270 32.09 4.29 0.27
C GLN A 270 32.37 3.64 -1.09
N ARG A 271 32.08 2.33 -1.26
CA ARG A 271 32.27 1.59 -2.51
C ARG A 271 31.46 2.16 -3.66
N ILE A 272 30.23 2.58 -3.40
CA ILE A 272 29.34 3.19 -4.40
C ILE A 272 29.53 4.72 -4.52
N ASN A 273 30.56 5.29 -3.88
CA ASN A 273 30.91 6.72 -3.92
C ASN A 273 29.76 7.64 -3.47
N VAL A 274 29.05 7.27 -2.39
CA VAL A 274 28.00 8.07 -1.76
C VAL A 274 28.53 8.70 -0.47
N SER A 275 28.42 10.03 -0.36
CA SER A 275 28.79 10.80 0.83
C SER A 275 27.73 10.61 1.92
N ILE A 276 28.17 10.56 3.19
CA ILE A 276 27.31 10.35 4.36
C ILE A 276 27.24 11.64 5.17
N CYS A 277 26.02 12.09 5.49
CA CYS A 277 25.74 13.15 6.46
C CYS A 277 24.72 12.65 7.49
N ASP A 278 24.67 13.30 8.65
CA ASP A 278 23.61 13.03 9.63
C ASP A 278 22.24 13.46 9.07
N TYR A 279 21.19 12.74 9.47
CA TYR A 279 19.81 12.94 8.98
C TYR A 279 19.38 14.41 9.05
N GLU A 280 19.57 15.06 10.21
CA GLU A 280 19.17 16.45 10.43
C GLU A 280 20.01 17.46 9.61
N GLN A 281 21.13 17.06 9.05
CA GLN A 281 21.98 17.94 8.25
C GLN A 281 21.43 18.21 6.85
N VAL A 282 20.33 17.58 6.44
CA VAL A 282 19.72 17.84 5.14
C VAL A 282 19.30 19.31 5.00
N PHE A 283 18.69 19.89 6.04
CA PHE A 283 18.24 21.30 6.02
C PHE A 283 19.39 22.30 5.83
N PRO A 284 20.44 22.34 6.70
CA PRO A 284 21.57 23.24 6.47
C PRO A 284 22.35 22.93 5.19
N TYR A 285 22.36 21.68 4.72
CA TYR A 285 22.96 21.32 3.44
C TYR A 285 22.23 21.99 2.27
N LEU A 286 20.90 21.89 2.23
CA LEU A 286 20.07 22.52 1.19
C LEU A 286 20.19 24.04 1.17
N GLN A 287 20.30 24.68 2.35
CA GLN A 287 20.51 26.13 2.47
C GLN A 287 21.85 26.58 1.86
N GLN A 288 22.88 25.72 1.93
CA GLN A 288 24.23 25.99 1.43
C GLN A 288 24.49 25.41 0.04
N LEU A 289 23.49 24.71 -0.54
CA LEU A 289 23.64 24.04 -1.83
C LEU A 289 23.94 25.05 -2.93
N SER A 290 25.10 24.90 -3.57
CA SER A 290 25.52 25.73 -4.69
C SER A 290 25.02 25.16 -6.02
N ALA A 291 23.71 25.21 -6.25
CA ALA A 291 23.07 24.78 -7.47
C ALA A 291 22.37 25.95 -8.17
N THR A 292 22.42 25.99 -9.50
CA THR A 292 21.67 26.99 -10.29
C THR A 292 20.20 26.61 -10.37
N ALA A 293 19.91 25.31 -10.49
CA ALA A 293 18.57 24.77 -10.52
C ALA A 293 18.47 23.44 -9.77
N VAL A 294 17.46 23.33 -8.89
CA VAL A 294 17.18 22.15 -8.08
C VAL A 294 15.86 21.52 -8.53
N MET A 295 15.92 20.25 -8.90
CA MET A 295 14.76 19.44 -9.22
C MET A 295 14.21 18.78 -7.94
N TYR A 296 12.90 18.63 -7.86
CA TYR A 296 12.22 17.93 -6.78
C TYR A 296 10.87 17.39 -7.26
N ASP A 297 10.34 16.35 -6.59
CA ASP A 297 8.96 15.91 -6.76
C ASP A 297 8.08 16.60 -5.72
N GLY A 298 7.25 17.55 -6.16
CA GLY A 298 6.36 18.29 -5.26
C GLY A 298 5.24 17.46 -4.65
N GLY A 299 5.02 16.24 -5.13
CA GLY A 299 4.09 15.28 -4.52
C GLY A 299 4.71 14.48 -3.36
N LYS A 300 6.06 14.47 -3.26
CA LYS A 300 6.83 13.68 -2.29
C LYS A 300 7.65 14.54 -1.33
N VAL A 301 8.36 15.55 -1.85
CA VAL A 301 9.14 16.48 -1.03
C VAL A 301 8.20 17.34 -0.19
N ASN A 302 8.44 17.40 1.11
CA ASN A 302 7.64 18.20 2.03
C ASN A 302 8.01 19.69 1.97
N GLU A 303 7.10 20.57 2.44
CA GLU A 303 7.26 22.03 2.33
C GLU A 303 8.46 22.53 3.15
N ALA A 304 8.75 21.95 4.32
CA ALA A 304 9.91 22.35 5.14
C ALA A 304 11.24 22.10 4.40
N LEU A 305 11.38 20.95 3.76
CA LEU A 305 12.55 20.64 2.93
C LEU A 305 12.66 21.60 1.73
N PHE A 306 11.53 21.89 1.08
CA PHE A 306 11.48 22.84 -0.04
C PHE A 306 11.89 24.25 0.40
N GLU A 307 11.37 24.74 1.53
CA GLU A 307 11.74 26.06 2.08
C GLU A 307 13.22 26.14 2.48
N ALA A 308 13.85 25.00 2.78
CA ALA A 308 15.29 24.94 3.08
C ALA A 308 16.18 25.03 1.81
N ILE A 309 15.65 24.84 0.60
CA ILE A 309 16.44 24.99 -0.63
C ILE A 309 16.95 26.43 -0.73
N ASN A 310 18.25 26.57 -1.03
CA ASN A 310 18.88 27.88 -1.21
C ASN A 310 18.02 28.78 -2.12
N PRO A 311 17.55 29.95 -1.64
CA PRO A 311 16.63 30.81 -2.38
C PRO A 311 17.23 31.42 -3.66
N SER A 312 18.54 31.33 -3.85
CA SER A 312 19.19 31.74 -5.11
C SER A 312 19.07 30.69 -6.22
N ALA A 313 18.73 29.44 -5.88
CA ALA A 313 18.53 28.39 -6.84
C ALA A 313 17.11 28.46 -7.45
N LYS A 314 17.02 28.20 -8.75
CA LYS A 314 15.74 27.97 -9.41
C LYS A 314 15.21 26.58 -9.00
N THR A 315 13.95 26.47 -8.59
CA THR A 315 13.32 25.20 -8.25
C THR A 315 12.46 24.70 -9.40
N ILE A 316 12.59 23.39 -9.74
CA ILE A 316 11.87 22.73 -10.85
C ILE A 316 11.10 21.54 -10.27
N ASN A 317 9.79 21.70 -10.22
CA ASN A 317 8.88 20.61 -9.81
C ASN A 317 8.70 19.61 -10.96
N VAL A 318 8.99 18.33 -10.71
CA VAL A 318 8.81 17.22 -11.64
C VAL A 318 8.11 16.08 -10.92
N SER A 319 6.81 15.97 -11.07
CA SER A 319 6.00 14.92 -10.46
C SER A 319 5.32 14.07 -11.56
N PRO A 320 5.44 12.75 -11.52
CA PRO A 320 6.29 11.96 -10.64
C PRO A 320 7.79 12.14 -10.94
N SER A 321 8.62 11.85 -9.93
CA SER A 321 10.08 11.97 -10.00
C SER A 321 10.68 11.11 -11.13
N PRO A 322 11.85 11.46 -11.66
CA PRO A 322 12.53 10.59 -12.62
C PRO A 322 12.93 9.24 -12.00
N VAL A 323 13.22 9.20 -10.69
CA VAL A 323 13.58 7.97 -9.98
C VAL A 323 12.39 7.02 -9.92
N LEU A 324 11.22 7.50 -9.50
CA LEU A 324 9.99 6.70 -9.46
C LEU A 324 9.62 6.14 -10.83
N LYS A 325 9.77 6.93 -11.90
CA LYS A 325 9.54 6.45 -13.28
C LYS A 325 10.50 5.34 -13.69
N MET A 326 11.77 5.41 -13.26
CA MET A 326 12.76 4.38 -13.55
C MET A 326 12.52 3.12 -12.74
N GLN A 327 12.17 3.27 -11.45
CA GLN A 327 11.87 2.19 -10.50
C GLN A 327 10.64 1.38 -10.93
N SER A 328 9.61 2.04 -11.43
CA SER A 328 8.35 1.41 -11.83
C SER A 328 8.50 0.45 -13.02
N VAL A 329 9.55 0.60 -13.82
CA VAL A 329 9.84 -0.24 -14.99
C VAL A 329 10.88 -1.30 -14.59
N LYS A 330 10.41 -2.48 -14.23
CA LYS A 330 11.27 -3.60 -13.80
C LYS A 330 12.13 -4.08 -14.95
N ASN A 331 13.43 -4.25 -14.68
CA ASN A 331 14.35 -4.90 -15.61
C ASN A 331 14.14 -6.44 -15.61
N GLU A 332 14.82 -7.17 -16.50
CA GLU A 332 14.61 -8.60 -16.64
C GLU A 332 15.02 -9.39 -15.38
N VAL A 333 16.02 -8.92 -14.62
CA VAL A 333 16.45 -9.58 -13.37
C VAL A 333 15.36 -9.41 -12.30
N GLU A 334 14.80 -8.21 -12.16
CA GLU A 334 13.70 -7.91 -11.24
C GLU A 334 12.44 -8.71 -11.63
N LEU A 335 12.06 -8.77 -12.91
CA LEU A 335 10.92 -9.58 -13.39
C LEU A 335 11.12 -11.07 -13.14
N GLN A 336 12.34 -11.58 -13.36
CA GLN A 336 12.65 -12.97 -13.05
C GLN A 336 12.61 -13.24 -11.54
N GLY A 337 13.07 -12.29 -10.75
CA GLY A 337 12.95 -12.32 -9.29
C GLY A 337 11.48 -12.43 -8.85
N GLU A 338 10.59 -11.59 -9.40
CA GLU A 338 9.16 -11.65 -9.10
C GLU A 338 8.54 -13.01 -9.44
N ARG A 339 8.87 -13.60 -10.58
CA ARG A 339 8.41 -14.96 -10.93
C ARG A 339 8.89 -16.00 -9.91
N ILE A 340 10.10 -15.84 -9.36
CA ILE A 340 10.64 -16.72 -8.30
C ILE A 340 9.90 -16.48 -6.99
N ALA A 341 9.68 -15.24 -6.59
CA ALA A 341 8.92 -14.90 -5.39
C ALA A 341 7.50 -15.48 -5.44
N MET A 342 6.80 -15.33 -6.58
CA MET A 342 5.47 -15.89 -6.80
C MET A 342 5.42 -17.42 -6.66
N ARG A 343 6.43 -18.16 -7.13
CA ARG A 343 6.51 -19.61 -6.93
C ARG A 343 6.67 -19.98 -5.46
N LYS A 344 7.51 -19.26 -4.72
CA LYS A 344 7.74 -19.49 -3.29
C LYS A 344 6.46 -19.23 -2.50
N ASP A 345 5.80 -18.13 -2.79
CA ASP A 345 4.54 -17.75 -2.15
C ASP A 345 3.41 -18.74 -2.46
N ALA A 346 3.32 -19.19 -3.70
CA ALA A 346 2.33 -20.21 -4.13
C ALA A 346 2.48 -21.53 -3.36
N VAL A 347 3.70 -21.94 -3.02
CA VAL A 347 3.97 -23.11 -2.17
C VAL A 347 3.41 -22.87 -0.75
N ALA A 348 3.65 -21.69 -0.18
CA ALA A 348 3.15 -21.33 1.15
C ALA A 348 1.60 -21.29 1.18
N LEU A 349 0.98 -20.67 0.17
CA LEU A 349 -0.46 -20.61 0.01
C LEU A 349 -1.09 -22.01 -0.17
N THR A 350 -0.48 -22.86 -0.99
CA THR A 350 -0.98 -24.24 -1.19
C THR A 350 -0.93 -25.03 0.11
N ARG A 351 0.15 -24.93 0.87
CA ARG A 351 0.29 -25.54 2.21
C ARG A 351 -0.74 -25.00 3.19
N PHE A 352 -0.96 -23.70 3.17
CA PHE A 352 -1.95 -23.05 4.02
C PHE A 352 -3.37 -23.54 3.70
N PHE A 353 -3.80 -23.56 2.45
CA PHE A 353 -5.13 -24.01 2.08
C PHE A 353 -5.32 -25.51 2.33
N TYR A 354 -4.30 -26.34 2.11
CA TYR A 354 -4.32 -27.75 2.47
C TYR A 354 -4.50 -27.93 3.99
N TRP A 355 -3.74 -27.20 4.78
CA TRP A 355 -3.87 -27.21 6.23
C TRP A 355 -5.25 -26.71 6.67
N LEU A 356 -5.75 -25.60 6.16
CA LEU A 356 -7.05 -25.02 6.50
C LEU A 356 -8.18 -26.02 6.23
N GLU A 357 -8.18 -26.64 5.06
CA GLU A 357 -9.19 -27.64 4.70
C GLU A 357 -9.14 -28.86 5.64
N SER A 358 -7.94 -29.30 6.06
CA SER A 358 -7.78 -30.39 7.03
C SER A 358 -8.38 -30.04 8.40
N GLN A 359 -8.22 -28.79 8.85
CA GLN A 359 -8.78 -28.34 10.13
C GLN A 359 -10.31 -28.23 10.07
N THR A 360 -10.85 -27.64 9.03
CA THR A 360 -12.29 -27.40 8.88
C THR A 360 -13.09 -28.70 8.64
N LYS A 361 -12.55 -29.65 7.87
CA LYS A 361 -13.13 -30.99 7.69
C LYS A 361 -13.12 -31.79 9.00
N TYR A 362 -12.04 -31.71 9.79
CA TYR A 362 -11.93 -32.41 11.09
C TYR A 362 -12.98 -31.90 12.08
N HIS A 363 -13.17 -30.59 12.18
CA HIS A 363 -14.16 -30.01 13.09
C HIS A 363 -15.62 -30.32 12.71
N SER A 364 -15.92 -30.58 11.44
CA SER A 364 -17.27 -30.97 10.99
C SER A 364 -17.66 -32.40 11.38
N THR A 365 -16.68 -33.29 11.65
CA THR A 365 -16.88 -34.71 11.88
C THR A 365 -16.69 -35.16 13.33
N GLN A 366 -16.13 -34.33 14.20
CA GLN A 366 -15.85 -34.65 15.61
C GLN A 366 -16.33 -33.54 16.56
N PRO A 367 -16.87 -33.87 17.74
CA PRO A 367 -17.13 -32.87 18.79
C PRO A 367 -15.80 -32.21 19.20
N LEU A 368 -15.80 -30.89 19.34
CA LEU A 368 -14.66 -30.11 19.80
C LEU A 368 -14.13 -30.69 21.13
N HIS A 369 -12.93 -31.26 21.12
CA HIS A 369 -12.21 -31.52 22.34
C HIS A 369 -11.76 -30.16 22.92
N HIS A 370 -12.02 -29.90 24.20
CA HIS A 370 -11.70 -28.67 24.94
C HIS A 370 -10.21 -28.24 24.90
N SER A 371 -9.35 -28.97 24.21
CA SER A 371 -7.92 -28.71 24.11
C SER A 371 -7.43 -28.24 22.71
N THR A 372 -8.31 -28.16 21.71
CA THR A 372 -7.91 -27.66 20.38
C THR A 372 -8.13 -26.15 20.34
N PRO A 373 -7.10 -25.34 20.03
CA PRO A 373 -7.28 -23.90 19.88
C PRO A 373 -8.34 -23.62 18.81
N LEU A 374 -9.27 -22.72 19.11
CA LEU A 374 -10.25 -22.26 18.12
C LEU A 374 -9.51 -21.51 17.01
N LEU A 375 -9.81 -21.86 15.76
CA LEU A 375 -9.33 -21.08 14.61
C LEU A 375 -10.02 -19.71 14.59
N ASN A 376 -9.24 -18.66 14.43
CA ASN A 376 -9.72 -17.31 14.25
C ASN A 376 -8.89 -16.60 13.16
N GLU A 377 -9.30 -15.43 12.74
CA GLU A 377 -8.68 -14.67 11.67
C GLU A 377 -7.20 -14.37 11.94
N ILE A 378 -6.81 -14.08 13.19
CA ILE A 378 -5.40 -13.88 13.58
C ILE A 378 -4.60 -15.17 13.40
N SER A 379 -5.13 -16.29 13.90
CA SER A 379 -4.44 -17.59 13.78
C SER A 379 -4.26 -18.04 12.32
N LEU A 380 -5.18 -17.64 11.42
CA LEU A 380 -5.03 -17.87 9.98
C LEU A 380 -3.87 -17.04 9.41
N ALA A 381 -3.81 -15.75 9.72
CA ALA A 381 -2.73 -14.87 9.29
C ALA A 381 -1.36 -15.35 9.79
N GLU A 382 -1.24 -15.65 11.09
CA GLU A 382 -0.02 -16.20 11.69
C GLU A 382 0.40 -17.52 11.04
N LYS A 383 -0.56 -18.40 10.76
CA LYS A 383 -0.28 -19.69 10.13
C LYS A 383 0.25 -19.52 8.71
N LEU A 384 -0.34 -18.63 7.91
CA LEU A 384 0.15 -18.32 6.57
C LEU A 384 1.57 -17.75 6.63
N GLY A 385 1.82 -16.75 7.49
CA GLY A 385 3.16 -16.21 7.72
C GLY A 385 4.17 -17.29 8.12
N SER A 386 3.76 -18.28 8.94
CA SER A 386 4.64 -19.41 9.30
C SER A 386 5.01 -20.29 8.09
N PHE A 387 4.12 -20.47 7.12
CA PHE A 387 4.43 -21.20 5.87
C PHE A 387 5.33 -20.37 4.94
N ARG A 388 5.13 -19.05 4.84
CA ARG A 388 6.01 -18.15 4.11
C ARG A 388 7.42 -18.14 4.69
N ALA A 389 7.55 -18.13 6.02
CA ALA A 389 8.83 -18.16 6.73
C ALA A 389 9.64 -19.45 6.49
N MET A 390 9.02 -20.52 5.97
CA MET A 390 9.73 -21.73 5.52
C MET A 390 10.36 -21.54 4.13
N GLY A 391 9.96 -20.51 3.39
CA GLY A 391 10.47 -20.19 2.06
C GLY A 391 11.85 -19.54 2.12
N GLU A 392 12.71 -19.88 1.13
CA GLU A 392 14.01 -19.24 0.99
C GLU A 392 13.86 -17.76 0.66
N ASN A 393 14.68 -16.90 1.27
CA ASN A 393 14.72 -15.45 1.07
C ASN A 393 13.48 -14.68 1.55
N TYR A 394 12.53 -15.32 2.23
CA TYR A 394 11.46 -14.59 2.90
C TYR A 394 12.01 -13.74 4.05
N THR A 395 11.56 -12.50 4.17
CA THR A 395 12.05 -11.54 5.15
C THR A 395 10.97 -10.99 6.08
N ASP A 396 9.75 -10.79 5.54
CA ASP A 396 8.59 -10.26 6.26
C ASP A 396 7.31 -10.40 5.40
N ASP A 397 6.13 -10.07 5.93
CA ASP A 397 4.94 -9.86 5.10
C ASP A 397 5.08 -8.53 4.32
N SER A 398 4.41 -8.41 3.16
CA SER A 398 4.40 -7.18 2.34
C SER A 398 3.35 -6.16 2.79
N PHE A 399 2.38 -6.62 3.57
CA PHE A 399 1.36 -5.83 4.29
C PHE A 399 0.72 -6.70 5.37
N CYS A 400 -0.12 -6.11 6.23
CA CYS A 400 -0.85 -6.86 7.24
C CYS A 400 -1.86 -7.81 6.57
N THR A 401 -1.71 -9.11 6.77
CA THR A 401 -2.62 -10.12 6.19
C THR A 401 -4.07 -9.87 6.59
N ILE A 402 -4.96 -9.76 5.62
CA ILE A 402 -6.41 -9.64 5.79
C ILE A 402 -7.03 -11.03 5.69
N ALA A 403 -7.53 -11.56 6.79
CA ALA A 403 -8.26 -12.82 6.83
C ALA A 403 -9.71 -12.54 7.25
N GLY A 404 -10.53 -12.04 6.32
CA GLY A 404 -11.90 -11.61 6.61
C GLY A 404 -12.91 -12.77 6.56
N TRP A 405 -13.38 -13.22 7.71
CA TRP A 405 -14.40 -14.25 7.83
C TRP A 405 -15.80 -13.65 7.75
N LYS A 406 -16.64 -14.13 6.81
CA LYS A 406 -18.03 -13.67 6.61
C LYS A 406 -18.10 -12.14 6.50
N SER A 407 -18.83 -11.47 7.41
CA SER A 407 -19.03 -10.01 7.40
C SER A 407 -17.75 -9.20 7.49
N ASN A 408 -16.69 -9.71 8.14
CA ASN A 408 -15.42 -9.02 8.23
C ASN A 408 -14.73 -8.91 6.85
N GLY A 409 -14.96 -9.87 5.95
CA GLY A 409 -14.52 -9.76 4.56
C GLY A 409 -15.13 -8.60 3.78
N ALA A 410 -16.22 -7.99 4.27
CA ALA A 410 -16.82 -6.82 3.65
C ALA A 410 -16.09 -5.51 4.00
N ILE A 411 -15.16 -5.53 4.94
CA ILE A 411 -14.28 -4.41 5.29
C ILE A 411 -13.04 -4.54 4.42
N VAL A 412 -12.84 -3.62 3.48
CA VAL A 412 -11.82 -3.74 2.42
C VAL A 412 -10.40 -3.89 3.00
N HIS A 413 -10.05 -3.07 3.99
CA HIS A 413 -8.79 -3.10 4.73
C HIS A 413 -9.03 -3.57 6.17
N TYR A 414 -9.60 -4.79 6.31
CA TYR A 414 -9.88 -5.37 7.60
C TYR A 414 -8.59 -5.75 8.34
N HIS A 415 -8.49 -5.35 9.60
CA HIS A 415 -7.44 -5.77 10.50
C HIS A 415 -8.03 -6.48 11.71
N ALA A 416 -7.80 -7.77 11.82
CA ALA A 416 -8.21 -8.54 12.99
C ALA A 416 -7.38 -8.12 14.21
N THR A 417 -8.06 -7.85 15.33
CA THR A 417 -7.42 -7.59 16.62
C THR A 417 -7.78 -8.68 17.62
N PRO A 418 -7.00 -8.89 18.69
CA PRO A 418 -7.35 -9.89 19.70
C PRO A 418 -8.75 -9.71 20.30
N GLU A 419 -9.24 -8.48 20.33
CA GLU A 419 -10.55 -8.10 20.88
C GLU A 419 -11.68 -8.23 19.85
N GLU A 420 -11.35 -8.09 18.54
CA GLU A 420 -12.33 -7.99 17.45
C GLU A 420 -11.98 -8.92 16.30
N CYS A 421 -11.59 -10.18 16.57
CA CYS A 421 -11.40 -11.18 15.55
C CYS A 421 -12.52 -12.23 15.58
N ALA A 422 -12.98 -12.64 14.40
CA ALA A 422 -13.99 -13.69 14.30
C ALA A 422 -13.36 -15.08 14.47
N THR A 423 -14.10 -15.96 15.17
CA THR A 423 -13.81 -17.39 15.18
C THR A 423 -14.33 -18.02 13.86
N ILE A 424 -13.52 -18.90 13.27
CA ILE A 424 -13.87 -19.61 12.04
C ILE A 424 -14.79 -20.78 12.41
N GLU A 425 -16.08 -20.51 12.46
CA GLU A 425 -17.09 -21.48 12.85
C GLU A 425 -18.19 -21.63 11.79
N GLY A 426 -18.63 -22.89 11.60
CA GLY A 426 -19.66 -23.21 10.61
C GLY A 426 -19.15 -23.06 9.18
N GLU A 427 -20.06 -22.65 8.29
CA GLU A 427 -19.78 -22.49 6.87
C GLU A 427 -19.86 -21.02 6.46
N GLY A 428 -19.05 -20.61 5.47
CA GLY A 428 -19.07 -19.23 5.01
C GLY A 428 -17.95 -18.88 4.03
N VAL A 429 -17.95 -17.62 3.65
CA VAL A 429 -16.93 -17.02 2.77
C VAL A 429 -15.74 -16.57 3.64
N LEU A 430 -14.54 -16.96 3.23
CA LEU A 430 -13.28 -16.43 3.72
C LEU A 430 -12.60 -15.65 2.59
N LEU A 431 -12.40 -14.37 2.81
CA LEU A 431 -11.54 -13.52 2.00
C LEU A 431 -10.15 -13.51 2.65
N LEU A 432 -9.14 -13.97 1.93
CA LEU A 432 -7.75 -13.98 2.37
C LEU A 432 -6.92 -13.14 1.40
N ASP A 433 -6.44 -12.00 1.88
CA ASP A 433 -5.57 -11.10 1.16
C ASP A 433 -4.24 -10.97 1.90
N SER A 434 -3.14 -11.24 1.19
CA SER A 434 -1.83 -11.39 1.84
C SER A 434 -0.69 -11.33 0.84
N GLY A 435 0.47 -10.94 1.34
CA GLY A 435 1.67 -10.92 0.53
C GLY A 435 2.94 -11.09 1.37
N GLY A 436 4.06 -11.34 0.72
CA GLY A 436 5.35 -11.53 1.36
C GLY A 436 6.46 -10.73 0.69
N GLN A 437 7.39 -10.26 1.51
CA GLN A 437 8.66 -9.67 1.10
C GLN A 437 9.71 -10.78 0.98
N TYR A 438 10.15 -11.05 -0.23
CA TYR A 438 11.26 -11.95 -0.53
C TYR A 438 12.43 -11.12 -1.09
N LEU A 439 13.68 -11.54 -0.86
CA LEU A 439 14.80 -10.89 -1.54
C LEU A 439 14.68 -10.96 -3.06
N ASP A 440 13.85 -11.84 -3.57
CA ASP A 440 13.59 -12.00 -5.00
C ASP A 440 12.50 -11.07 -5.53
N GLY A 441 11.61 -10.53 -4.65
CA GLY A 441 10.49 -9.67 -5.05
C GLY A 441 9.45 -9.48 -3.95
N THR A 442 8.35 -8.82 -4.28
CA THR A 442 7.22 -8.54 -3.39
C THR A 442 5.98 -9.25 -3.92
N THR A 443 5.30 -10.06 -3.11
CA THR A 443 4.07 -10.73 -3.53
C THR A 443 2.83 -10.04 -2.95
N ASP A 444 1.73 -10.16 -3.68
CA ASP A 444 0.42 -9.67 -3.34
C ASP A 444 -0.63 -10.56 -3.99
N ILE A 445 -1.60 -11.03 -3.20
CA ILE A 445 -2.64 -11.94 -3.68
C ILE A 445 -3.86 -11.93 -2.79
N THR A 446 -5.03 -11.84 -3.40
CA THR A 446 -6.29 -12.17 -2.73
C THR A 446 -6.90 -13.45 -3.31
N ARG A 447 -7.32 -14.33 -2.42
CA ARG A 447 -8.24 -15.44 -2.74
C ARG A 447 -9.45 -15.41 -1.83
N THR A 448 -10.61 -15.51 -2.43
CA THR A 448 -11.86 -15.76 -1.71
C THR A 448 -12.25 -17.23 -1.90
N ILE A 449 -12.50 -17.92 -0.80
CA ILE A 449 -12.88 -19.34 -0.79
C ILE A 449 -14.13 -19.58 0.04
N TRP A 450 -14.82 -20.70 -0.23
CA TRP A 450 -15.87 -21.21 0.63
C TRP A 450 -15.30 -22.21 1.64
N VAL A 451 -15.52 -21.95 2.91
CA VAL A 451 -15.22 -22.91 3.98
C VAL A 451 -16.52 -23.62 4.34
N GLY A 452 -16.56 -24.95 4.15
CA GLY A 452 -17.75 -25.76 4.38
C GLY A 452 -18.10 -26.70 3.23
N ASP A 453 -19.30 -27.28 3.26
CA ASP A 453 -19.80 -28.13 2.17
C ASP A 453 -20.12 -27.26 0.92
N PRO A 454 -19.50 -27.54 -0.24
CA PRO A 454 -19.79 -26.80 -1.47
C PRO A 454 -21.27 -26.83 -1.90
N ALA A 455 -22.02 -27.84 -1.48
CA ALA A 455 -23.46 -27.92 -1.77
C ALA A 455 -24.28 -26.82 -1.08
N ASN A 456 -23.74 -26.22 -0.02
CA ASN A 456 -24.41 -25.19 0.77
C ASN A 456 -24.06 -23.77 0.32
N ILE A 457 -23.23 -23.59 -0.72
CA ILE A 457 -22.87 -22.26 -1.23
C ILE A 457 -24.10 -21.54 -1.75
N PRO A 458 -24.49 -20.37 -1.18
CA PRO A 458 -25.65 -19.62 -1.64
C PRO A 458 -25.51 -19.19 -3.11
N ALA A 459 -26.61 -19.24 -3.88
CA ALA A 459 -26.61 -18.81 -5.28
C ALA A 459 -26.15 -17.34 -5.45
N ALA A 460 -26.44 -16.47 -4.48
CA ALA A 460 -25.97 -15.08 -4.47
C ALA A 460 -24.44 -14.99 -4.40
N VAL A 461 -23.80 -15.80 -3.54
CA VAL A 461 -22.34 -15.85 -3.41
C VAL A 461 -21.71 -16.33 -4.73
N LYS A 462 -22.25 -17.40 -5.35
CA LYS A 462 -21.77 -17.89 -6.66
C LYS A 462 -21.89 -16.83 -7.76
N ARG A 463 -23.03 -16.14 -7.81
CA ARG A 463 -23.26 -15.06 -8.77
C ARG A 463 -22.22 -13.95 -8.61
N ASP A 464 -22.01 -13.47 -7.39
CA ASP A 464 -21.12 -12.37 -7.06
C ASP A 464 -19.66 -12.76 -7.31
N TYR A 465 -19.24 -13.95 -6.88
CA TYR A 465 -17.90 -14.48 -7.15
C TYR A 465 -17.63 -14.58 -8.66
N THR A 466 -18.60 -15.09 -9.41
CA THR A 466 -18.46 -15.22 -10.87
C THR A 466 -18.37 -13.86 -11.55
N ALA A 467 -19.11 -12.84 -11.10
CA ALA A 467 -19.03 -11.50 -11.67
C ALA A 467 -17.66 -10.87 -11.44
N VAL A 468 -17.09 -11.01 -10.22
CA VAL A 468 -15.72 -10.56 -9.90
C VAL A 468 -14.70 -11.31 -10.75
N LEU A 469 -14.77 -12.64 -10.81
CA LEU A 469 -13.85 -13.48 -11.58
C LEU A 469 -13.86 -13.15 -13.08
N LYS A 470 -15.03 -12.86 -13.66
CA LYS A 470 -15.14 -12.44 -15.08
C LYS A 470 -14.43 -11.11 -15.32
N GLY A 471 -14.55 -10.16 -14.41
CA GLY A 471 -13.83 -8.89 -14.47
C GLY A 471 -12.32 -9.08 -14.40
N HIS A 472 -11.86 -9.87 -13.45
CA HIS A 472 -10.47 -10.27 -13.30
C HIS A 472 -9.91 -10.93 -14.58
N ILE A 473 -10.60 -11.93 -15.14
CA ILE A 473 -10.20 -12.58 -16.41
C ILE A 473 -10.17 -11.59 -17.57
N ALA A 474 -11.14 -10.69 -17.66
CA ALA A 474 -11.22 -9.73 -18.76
C ALA A 474 -10.03 -8.76 -18.75
N LEU A 475 -9.59 -8.30 -17.58
CA LEU A 475 -8.41 -7.46 -17.43
C LEU A 475 -7.13 -8.26 -17.72
N ALA A 476 -6.95 -9.44 -17.10
CA ALA A 476 -5.77 -10.28 -17.30
C ALA A 476 -5.52 -10.65 -18.78
N ARG A 477 -6.59 -10.76 -19.59
CA ARG A 477 -6.53 -11.09 -21.03
C ARG A 477 -6.44 -9.86 -21.95
N ALA A 478 -6.42 -8.65 -21.37
CA ALA A 478 -6.47 -7.43 -22.19
C ALA A 478 -5.25 -7.31 -23.10
N ARG A 479 -5.50 -6.87 -24.32
CA ARG A 479 -4.50 -6.41 -25.30
C ARG A 479 -4.79 -4.98 -25.65
N PHE A 480 -3.79 -4.13 -25.58
CA PHE A 480 -3.99 -2.70 -25.71
C PHE A 480 -2.82 -2.03 -26.43
N PRO A 481 -3.03 -0.93 -27.14
CA PRO A 481 -1.95 -0.22 -27.82
C PRO A 481 -1.00 0.42 -26.81
N LYS A 482 0.28 0.50 -27.15
CA LYS A 482 1.29 1.23 -26.39
C LYS A 482 0.83 2.68 -26.16
N GLY A 483 0.97 3.17 -24.93
CA GLY A 483 0.50 4.49 -24.52
C GLY A 483 -0.88 4.46 -23.82
N THR A 484 -1.51 3.29 -23.71
CA THR A 484 -2.75 3.12 -22.93
C THR A 484 -2.47 3.36 -21.45
N ARG A 485 -3.40 4.07 -20.80
CA ARG A 485 -3.39 4.34 -19.35
C ARG A 485 -4.33 3.39 -18.62
N GLY A 486 -4.06 3.16 -17.33
CA GLY A 486 -4.81 2.19 -16.55
C GLY A 486 -6.30 2.50 -16.42
N ASN A 487 -6.69 3.80 -16.40
CA ASN A 487 -8.11 4.18 -16.36
C ASN A 487 -8.91 3.77 -17.62
N GLN A 488 -8.24 3.50 -18.73
CA GLN A 488 -8.87 2.97 -19.95
C GLN A 488 -9.14 1.47 -19.86
N LEU A 489 -8.44 0.76 -18.96
CA LEU A 489 -8.57 -0.69 -18.75
C LEU A 489 -9.42 -1.05 -17.52
N ASP A 490 -9.54 -0.17 -16.53
CA ASP A 490 -10.30 -0.37 -15.30
C ASP A 490 -11.75 -0.84 -15.56
N VAL A 491 -12.38 -0.30 -16.59
CA VAL A 491 -13.75 -0.67 -16.99
C VAL A 491 -13.88 -2.16 -17.34
N LEU A 492 -12.82 -2.83 -17.81
CA LEU A 492 -12.84 -4.25 -18.15
C LEU A 492 -13.14 -5.11 -16.91
N ALA A 493 -12.61 -4.72 -15.77
CA ALA A 493 -12.87 -5.40 -14.51
C ALA A 493 -14.24 -5.05 -13.92
N ARG A 494 -14.72 -3.81 -14.10
CA ARG A 494 -15.98 -3.36 -13.46
C ARG A 494 -17.24 -3.74 -14.23
N GLN A 495 -17.17 -3.93 -15.55
CA GLN A 495 -18.34 -4.04 -16.43
C GLN A 495 -19.34 -5.15 -16.01
N PHE A 496 -18.85 -6.28 -15.50
CA PHE A 496 -19.71 -7.40 -15.09
C PHE A 496 -20.43 -7.13 -13.77
N LEU A 497 -19.82 -6.34 -12.88
CA LEU A 497 -20.48 -5.88 -11.66
C LEU A 497 -21.52 -4.79 -11.97
N TRP A 498 -21.21 -3.86 -12.88
CA TRP A 498 -22.16 -2.83 -13.30
C TRP A 498 -23.42 -3.40 -13.95
N GLN A 499 -23.30 -4.51 -14.68
CA GLN A 499 -24.47 -5.23 -15.24
C GLN A 499 -25.41 -5.76 -14.15
N GLU A 500 -24.90 -6.02 -12.95
CA GLU A 500 -25.65 -6.45 -11.77
C GLU A 500 -26.03 -5.26 -10.85
N GLY A 501 -25.75 -4.01 -11.24
CA GLY A 501 -26.01 -2.82 -10.45
C GLY A 501 -25.06 -2.66 -9.25
N MET A 502 -23.85 -3.25 -9.32
CA MET A 502 -22.85 -3.26 -8.25
C MET A 502 -21.56 -2.56 -8.67
N THR A 503 -20.80 -2.09 -7.69
CA THR A 503 -19.48 -1.50 -7.88
C THR A 503 -18.63 -1.64 -6.62
N TYR A 504 -17.33 -1.34 -6.73
CA TYR A 504 -16.40 -1.24 -5.59
C TYR A 504 -15.69 0.12 -5.59
N GLY A 505 -15.31 0.59 -4.40
CA GLY A 505 -14.77 1.94 -4.18
C GLY A 505 -13.25 2.06 -4.33
N HIS A 506 -12.50 0.95 -4.27
CA HIS A 506 -11.04 0.96 -4.42
C HIS A 506 -10.60 0.89 -5.89
N GLY A 507 -9.30 1.01 -6.15
CA GLY A 507 -8.72 0.79 -7.48
C GLY A 507 -8.84 -0.66 -7.91
N THR A 508 -8.85 -0.92 -9.21
CA THR A 508 -8.75 -2.27 -9.77
C THR A 508 -7.33 -2.82 -9.70
N GLY A 509 -6.34 -1.91 -9.61
CA GLY A 509 -4.95 -2.30 -9.47
C GLY A 509 -4.03 -1.12 -9.21
N HIS A 510 -2.93 -1.42 -8.55
CA HIS A 510 -1.82 -0.51 -8.25
C HIS A 510 -0.51 -1.08 -8.79
N GLY A 511 0.52 -0.27 -8.92
CA GLY A 511 1.87 -0.77 -9.18
C GLY A 511 2.46 -1.50 -7.97
N VAL A 512 3.43 -2.38 -8.20
CA VAL A 512 4.07 -3.17 -7.15
C VAL A 512 5.59 -3.00 -7.20
N GLY A 513 6.22 -2.82 -6.04
CA GLY A 513 7.65 -2.68 -5.88
C GLY A 513 8.37 -4.04 -5.98
N HIS A 514 9.69 -4.02 -6.22
CA HIS A 514 10.53 -5.20 -6.19
C HIS A 514 11.34 -5.23 -4.90
N PHE A 515 10.97 -6.11 -3.96
CA PHE A 515 11.46 -6.09 -2.58
C PHE A 515 11.40 -4.67 -2.00
N MET A 516 10.20 -4.06 -2.11
CA MET A 516 9.90 -2.69 -1.74
C MET A 516 8.42 -2.57 -1.30
N GLY A 517 7.84 -1.37 -1.33
CA GLY A 517 6.41 -1.18 -1.05
C GLY A 517 5.51 -2.04 -1.91
N CYS A 518 4.50 -2.67 -1.30
CA CYS A 518 3.48 -3.39 -2.03
C CYS A 518 2.77 -2.45 -3.02
N HIS A 519 2.41 -1.26 -2.57
CA HIS A 519 1.88 -0.21 -3.42
C HIS A 519 3.02 0.68 -3.96
N GLU A 520 3.21 0.68 -5.27
CA GLU A 520 4.22 1.49 -5.96
C GLU A 520 3.60 2.24 -7.15
N GLY A 521 3.85 3.54 -7.25
CA GLY A 521 3.47 4.32 -8.44
C GLY A 521 4.54 4.30 -9.54
N PRO A 522 4.38 5.12 -10.60
CA PRO A 522 3.29 6.06 -10.81
C PRO A 522 2.07 5.48 -11.53
N GLN A 523 2.16 4.27 -12.10
CA GLN A 523 1.07 3.62 -12.82
C GLN A 523 0.07 3.00 -11.85
N ASN A 524 -1.19 2.96 -12.26
CA ASN A 524 -2.27 2.25 -11.60
C ASN A 524 -3.35 1.86 -12.61
N ILE A 525 -4.31 1.01 -12.19
CA ILE A 525 -5.52 0.68 -12.95
C ILE A 525 -6.71 1.10 -12.08
N ARG A 526 -7.19 2.34 -12.28
CA ARG A 526 -8.23 2.98 -11.46
C ARG A 526 -9.11 3.87 -12.32
N THR A 527 -10.24 4.31 -11.78
CA THR A 527 -11.15 5.23 -12.46
C THR A 527 -10.60 6.65 -12.62
N ASP A 528 -9.65 7.06 -11.78
CA ASP A 528 -9.06 8.40 -11.82
C ASP A 528 -8.18 8.63 -13.06
N ASN A 529 -8.05 9.88 -13.47
CA ASN A 529 -7.28 10.26 -14.65
C ASN A 529 -5.77 10.32 -14.37
N ASN A 530 -5.15 9.15 -14.20
CA ASN A 530 -3.70 9.05 -14.08
C ASN A 530 -3.04 9.30 -15.46
N PRO A 531 -2.14 10.30 -15.60
CA PRO A 531 -1.52 10.61 -16.88
C PRO A 531 -0.43 9.62 -17.32
N ASN A 532 0.01 8.74 -16.42
CA ASN A 532 1.11 7.82 -16.69
C ASN A 532 0.62 6.59 -17.46
N PRO A 533 1.11 6.35 -18.70
CA PRO A 533 0.75 5.16 -19.45
C PRO A 533 1.45 3.92 -18.88
N LEU A 534 0.83 2.75 -19.09
CA LEU A 534 1.43 1.47 -18.82
C LEU A 534 2.61 1.22 -19.77
N GLN A 535 3.71 0.68 -19.25
CA GLN A 535 4.94 0.40 -19.98
C GLN A 535 5.37 -1.04 -19.78
N VAL A 536 6.08 -1.60 -20.76
CA VAL A 536 6.73 -2.92 -20.62
C VAL A 536 7.63 -2.90 -19.37
N GLY A 537 7.49 -3.92 -18.53
CA GLY A 537 8.18 -4.00 -17.24
C GLY A 537 7.39 -3.44 -16.06
N ASN A 538 6.27 -2.72 -16.26
CA ASN A 538 5.38 -2.39 -15.14
C ASN A 538 4.73 -3.65 -14.59
N ILE A 539 4.66 -3.76 -13.27
CA ILE A 539 3.86 -4.76 -12.55
C ILE A 539 2.67 -4.02 -11.94
N CYS A 540 1.48 -4.62 -12.05
CA CYS A 540 0.26 -4.12 -11.42
C CYS A 540 -0.49 -5.26 -10.74
N SER A 541 -1.29 -4.94 -9.72
CA SER A 541 -2.36 -5.83 -9.26
C SER A 541 -3.55 -5.82 -10.24
N ASP A 542 -4.35 -6.87 -10.19
CA ASP A 542 -5.64 -7.04 -10.86
C ASP A 542 -6.59 -7.63 -9.81
N GLU A 543 -7.29 -6.75 -9.05
CA GLU A 543 -7.96 -7.03 -7.79
C GLU A 543 -9.42 -6.55 -7.71
N PRO A 544 -10.28 -6.80 -8.70
CA PRO A 544 -11.69 -6.45 -8.58
C PRO A 544 -12.35 -7.13 -7.38
N GLY A 545 -13.34 -6.47 -6.78
CA GLY A 545 -14.05 -7.00 -5.62
C GLY A 545 -15.51 -6.57 -5.52
N ILE A 546 -16.21 -7.15 -4.57
CA ILE A 546 -17.55 -6.78 -4.13
C ILE A 546 -17.65 -6.94 -2.60
N TYR A 547 -18.31 -6.01 -1.95
CA TYR A 547 -18.39 -5.96 -0.49
C TYR A 547 -19.84 -5.74 -0.07
N ARG A 548 -20.46 -6.78 0.54
CA ARG A 548 -21.82 -6.73 1.06
C ARG A 548 -21.76 -6.51 2.57
N ALA A 549 -22.02 -5.28 2.97
CA ALA A 549 -21.99 -4.89 4.38
C ALA A 549 -22.79 -5.88 5.25
N ASN A 550 -22.18 -6.33 6.35
CA ASN A 550 -22.71 -7.32 7.29
C ASN A 550 -22.96 -8.73 6.72
N GLU A 551 -22.53 -9.03 5.50
CA GLU A 551 -22.68 -10.35 4.89
C GLU A 551 -21.33 -10.99 4.55
N TYR A 552 -20.64 -10.51 3.51
CA TYR A 552 -19.34 -11.02 3.03
C TYR A 552 -18.65 -10.05 2.08
N GLY A 553 -17.35 -10.23 1.92
CA GLY A 553 -16.57 -9.66 0.82
C GLY A 553 -16.03 -10.73 -0.12
N ILE A 554 -15.87 -10.36 -1.39
CA ILE A 554 -15.20 -11.17 -2.41
C ILE A 554 -14.20 -10.25 -3.12
N ARG A 555 -12.92 -10.63 -3.10
CA ARG A 555 -11.85 -10.06 -3.92
C ARG A 555 -11.09 -11.21 -4.54
N ILE A 556 -10.70 -11.05 -5.79
CA ILE A 556 -9.87 -12.01 -6.52
C ILE A 556 -8.73 -11.20 -7.12
N GLU A 557 -7.51 -11.58 -6.78
CA GLU A 557 -6.35 -10.81 -7.16
C GLU A 557 -5.20 -11.65 -7.65
N ASN A 558 -4.55 -11.15 -8.69
CA ASN A 558 -3.23 -11.58 -9.16
C ASN A 558 -2.34 -10.38 -9.44
N LEU A 559 -1.03 -10.56 -9.36
CA LEU A 559 -0.09 -9.64 -9.99
C LEU A 559 0.08 -9.97 -11.46
N ILE A 560 0.11 -8.92 -12.27
CA ILE A 560 0.23 -8.97 -13.73
C ILE A 560 1.36 -8.04 -14.19
N ALA A 561 2.24 -8.53 -15.07
CA ALA A 561 3.33 -7.74 -15.66
C ALA A 561 2.98 -7.34 -17.09
N VAL A 562 3.28 -6.10 -17.46
CA VAL A 562 3.10 -5.59 -18.82
C VAL A 562 4.27 -6.07 -19.71
N ARG A 563 3.92 -6.69 -20.84
CA ARG A 563 4.87 -7.12 -21.87
C ARG A 563 4.40 -6.74 -23.28
N GLU A 564 5.31 -6.83 -24.28
CA GLU A 564 4.90 -6.68 -25.67
C GLU A 564 4.06 -7.87 -26.14
N CYS A 565 2.98 -7.58 -26.85
CA CYS A 565 2.14 -8.60 -27.47
C CYS A 565 2.79 -9.04 -28.80
N THR A 566 3.34 -10.26 -28.82
CA THR A 566 4.03 -10.80 -30.00
C THR A 566 3.11 -11.56 -30.97
N ASN A 567 1.91 -11.95 -30.52
CA ASN A 567 0.95 -12.80 -31.26
C ASN A 567 -0.25 -11.95 -31.75
N LEU A 568 0.03 -10.96 -32.58
CA LEU A 568 -1.01 -10.17 -33.25
C LEU A 568 -1.53 -10.91 -34.48
N GLY A 569 -2.86 -10.79 -34.75
CA GLY A 569 -3.47 -11.38 -35.93
C GLY A 569 -2.98 -10.74 -37.25
N ALA A 570 -3.23 -11.40 -38.38
CA ALA A 570 -2.80 -10.96 -39.72
C ALA A 570 -3.36 -9.59 -40.15
N HIS A 571 -4.33 -9.04 -39.43
CA HIS A 571 -4.91 -7.70 -39.70
C HIS A 571 -4.41 -6.61 -38.75
N ALA A 572 -3.28 -6.84 -38.04
CA ALA A 572 -2.66 -5.84 -37.18
C ALA A 572 -2.25 -4.62 -38.01
N THR A 573 -2.51 -3.42 -37.47
CA THR A 573 -2.25 -2.13 -38.15
C THR A 573 -0.79 -1.73 -38.15
N GLY A 574 0.11 -2.53 -37.56
CA GLY A 574 1.53 -2.23 -37.41
C GLY A 574 1.88 -1.41 -36.17
N GLU A 575 0.91 -1.06 -35.35
CA GLU A 575 1.13 -0.44 -34.05
C GLU A 575 1.64 -1.46 -33.01
N THR A 576 2.44 -0.98 -32.06
CA THR A 576 2.90 -1.80 -30.95
C THR A 576 1.76 -2.02 -29.96
N PHE A 577 1.40 -3.28 -29.72
CA PHE A 577 0.44 -3.67 -28.69
C PHE A 577 1.15 -4.27 -27.49
N LEU A 578 0.55 -4.06 -26.33
CA LEU A 578 0.95 -4.63 -25.05
C LEU A 578 -0.11 -5.61 -24.58
N GLU A 579 0.30 -6.53 -23.71
CA GLU A 579 -0.57 -7.49 -23.03
C GLU A 579 -0.05 -7.73 -21.63
N PHE A 580 -0.82 -8.40 -20.78
CA PHE A 580 -0.39 -8.80 -19.46
C PHE A 580 0.13 -10.24 -19.43
N GLU A 581 1.18 -10.47 -18.65
CA GLU A 581 1.62 -11.75 -18.16
C GLU A 581 1.14 -11.90 -16.72
N THR A 582 0.33 -12.91 -16.40
CA THR A 582 -0.03 -13.22 -15.02
C THR A 582 1.21 -13.80 -14.30
N LEU A 583 1.54 -13.27 -13.12
CA LEU A 583 2.67 -13.71 -12.30
C LEU A 583 2.23 -14.64 -11.17
N THR A 584 1.08 -14.39 -10.57
CA THR A 584 0.56 -15.12 -9.41
C THR A 584 0.16 -16.55 -9.75
N LEU A 585 0.51 -17.49 -8.88
CA LEU A 585 0.33 -18.93 -9.05
C LEU A 585 -0.51 -19.51 -7.90
N CYS A 586 -1.84 -19.33 -7.95
CA CYS A 586 -2.76 -19.91 -6.97
C CYS A 586 -4.09 -20.25 -7.63
N TYR A 587 -4.66 -21.39 -7.32
CA TYR A 587 -5.94 -21.83 -7.89
C TYR A 587 -7.10 -20.91 -7.46
N TYR A 588 -8.17 -20.88 -8.27
CA TYR A 588 -9.46 -20.29 -7.93
C TYR A 588 -10.38 -21.35 -7.32
N ASP A 589 -11.23 -20.98 -6.34
CA ASP A 589 -12.22 -21.91 -5.82
C ASP A 589 -13.35 -22.12 -6.85
N THR A 590 -13.23 -23.20 -7.61
CA THR A 590 -14.18 -23.53 -8.68
C THR A 590 -15.58 -23.88 -8.19
N ASN A 591 -15.74 -24.24 -6.91
CA ASN A 591 -17.06 -24.50 -6.32
C ASN A 591 -17.90 -23.21 -6.21
N MET A 592 -17.24 -22.05 -6.12
CA MET A 592 -17.91 -20.75 -6.04
C MET A 592 -18.33 -20.21 -7.42
N ILE A 593 -17.99 -20.90 -8.52
CA ILE A 593 -18.33 -20.45 -9.88
C ILE A 593 -19.74 -20.89 -10.27
N ASP A 594 -20.53 -19.95 -10.77
CA ASP A 594 -21.76 -20.24 -11.51
C ASP A 594 -21.41 -20.43 -12.98
N LEU A 595 -21.24 -21.70 -13.39
CA LEU A 595 -20.85 -22.06 -14.75
C LEU A 595 -21.83 -21.60 -15.82
N SER A 596 -23.13 -21.42 -15.47
CA SER A 596 -24.14 -20.93 -16.41
C SER A 596 -23.90 -19.48 -16.88
N ARG A 597 -23.07 -18.72 -16.13
CA ARG A 597 -22.72 -17.34 -16.40
C ARG A 597 -21.35 -17.19 -17.11
N MET A 598 -20.61 -18.31 -17.26
CA MET A 598 -19.29 -18.33 -17.88
C MET A 598 -19.38 -18.66 -19.37
N THR A 599 -18.58 -17.99 -20.16
CA THR A 599 -18.35 -18.34 -21.57
C THR A 599 -17.37 -19.51 -21.71
N ALA A 600 -17.41 -20.21 -22.83
CA ALA A 600 -16.46 -21.29 -23.12
C ALA A 600 -14.98 -20.80 -23.08
N ASP A 601 -14.72 -19.58 -23.55
CA ASP A 601 -13.38 -18.98 -23.55
C ASP A 601 -12.88 -18.66 -22.13
N GLU A 602 -13.74 -18.20 -21.23
CA GLU A 602 -13.41 -17.95 -19.83
C GLU A 602 -13.11 -19.25 -19.10
N ILE A 603 -13.92 -20.30 -19.34
CA ILE A 603 -13.68 -21.65 -18.81
C ILE A 603 -12.35 -22.21 -19.32
N ALA A 604 -12.06 -22.07 -20.62
CA ALA A 604 -10.81 -22.50 -21.20
C ALA A 604 -9.61 -21.77 -20.61
N TRP A 605 -9.76 -20.48 -20.32
CA TRP A 605 -8.70 -19.68 -19.69
C TRP A 605 -8.41 -20.16 -18.26
N ILE A 606 -9.46 -20.40 -17.43
CA ILE A 606 -9.30 -20.94 -16.07
C ILE A 606 -8.61 -22.30 -16.11
N ASN A 607 -9.05 -23.18 -16.99
CA ASN A 607 -8.46 -24.51 -17.13
C ASN A 607 -6.97 -24.44 -17.51
N ALA A 608 -6.61 -23.58 -18.46
CA ALA A 608 -5.22 -23.37 -18.85
C ALA A 608 -4.37 -22.80 -17.70
N TYR A 609 -4.93 -21.84 -16.96
CA TYR A 609 -4.29 -21.27 -15.77
C TYR A 609 -4.08 -22.34 -14.68
N HIS A 610 -5.06 -23.15 -14.36
CA HIS A 610 -4.95 -24.24 -13.38
C HIS A 610 -3.92 -25.31 -13.80
N VAL A 611 -3.86 -25.65 -15.08
CA VAL A 611 -2.81 -26.55 -15.61
C VAL A 611 -1.43 -25.94 -15.37
N TRP A 612 -1.25 -24.65 -15.66
CA TRP A 612 0.01 -23.94 -15.42
C TRP A 612 0.37 -23.89 -13.95
N VAL A 613 -0.56 -23.50 -13.06
CA VAL A 613 -0.36 -23.50 -11.60
C VAL A 613 0.10 -24.88 -11.13
N TYR A 614 -0.61 -25.93 -11.51
CA TYR A 614 -0.24 -27.29 -11.09
C TYR A 614 1.14 -27.70 -11.60
N SER A 615 1.47 -27.41 -12.86
CA SER A 615 2.75 -27.77 -13.45
C SER A 615 3.94 -27.09 -12.77
N GLU A 616 3.79 -25.84 -12.33
CA GLU A 616 4.85 -25.05 -11.69
C GLU A 616 5.02 -25.40 -10.20
N ILE A 617 3.93 -25.71 -9.51
CA ILE A 617 3.94 -25.80 -8.05
C ILE A 617 3.99 -27.25 -7.54
N ALA A 618 3.32 -28.21 -8.18
CA ALA A 618 3.27 -29.59 -7.73
C ALA A 618 4.67 -30.24 -7.51
N PRO A 619 5.69 -29.96 -8.32
CA PRO A 619 7.05 -30.50 -8.09
C PRO A 619 7.72 -30.00 -6.79
N LEU A 620 7.21 -28.92 -6.18
CA LEU A 620 7.77 -28.27 -4.99
C LEU A 620 7.04 -28.68 -3.70
N LEU A 621 6.00 -29.51 -3.81
CA LEU A 621 5.11 -29.92 -2.73
C LEU A 621 5.36 -31.37 -2.28
N SER A 622 4.87 -31.73 -1.10
CA SER A 622 4.75 -33.15 -0.73
C SER A 622 3.71 -33.86 -1.60
N ALA A 623 3.70 -35.19 -1.57
CA ALA A 623 2.74 -35.98 -2.37
C ALA A 623 1.27 -35.66 -2.00
N GLU A 624 0.99 -35.45 -0.71
CA GLU A 624 -0.32 -35.12 -0.20
C GLU A 624 -0.75 -33.70 -0.61
N GLU A 625 0.15 -32.71 -0.50
CA GLU A 625 -0.07 -31.33 -0.92
C GLU A 625 -0.28 -31.24 -2.44
N ALA A 626 0.52 -32.00 -3.21
CA ALA A 626 0.37 -32.06 -4.67
C ALA A 626 -0.94 -32.72 -5.10
N ALA A 627 -1.40 -33.78 -4.40
CA ALA A 627 -2.70 -34.39 -4.64
C ALA A 627 -3.85 -33.44 -4.32
N PHE A 628 -3.74 -32.67 -3.24
CA PHE A 628 -4.69 -31.60 -2.92
C PHE A 628 -4.74 -30.54 -4.05
N LEU A 629 -3.60 -30.04 -4.48
CA LEU A 629 -3.53 -29.04 -5.55
C LEU A 629 -4.11 -29.60 -6.86
N GLN A 630 -3.86 -30.89 -7.16
CA GLN A 630 -4.45 -31.57 -8.31
C GLN A 630 -5.96 -31.62 -8.26
N GLU A 631 -6.53 -31.86 -7.09
CA GLU A 631 -7.99 -31.82 -6.87
C GLU A 631 -8.56 -30.42 -7.15
N LYS A 632 -7.92 -29.37 -6.62
CA LYS A 632 -8.35 -27.99 -6.81
C LYS A 632 -8.20 -27.49 -8.25
N CYS A 633 -7.27 -28.03 -9.00
CA CYS A 633 -6.98 -27.67 -10.40
C CYS A 633 -7.72 -28.58 -11.42
N GLN A 634 -8.74 -29.34 -11.02
CA GLN A 634 -9.52 -30.14 -11.95
C GLN A 634 -10.22 -29.27 -13.01
N PRO A 635 -10.27 -29.71 -14.27
CA PRO A 635 -10.83 -28.92 -15.34
C PRO A 635 -12.34 -28.73 -15.18
N LEU A 636 -12.79 -27.50 -15.39
CA LEU A 636 -14.20 -27.16 -15.52
C LEU A 636 -14.71 -27.62 -16.87
N THR A 637 -15.91 -28.17 -16.90
CA THR A 637 -16.63 -28.53 -18.13
C THR A 637 -17.81 -27.57 -18.34
N ALA A 638 -17.88 -26.97 -19.54
CA ALA A 638 -19.01 -26.13 -19.89
C ALA A 638 -20.32 -26.96 -19.78
N GLN A 639 -21.32 -26.39 -19.12
CA GLN A 639 -22.66 -26.95 -19.20
C GLN A 639 -23.21 -26.70 -20.63
N VAL A 640 -23.48 -27.77 -21.37
CA VAL A 640 -24.04 -27.73 -22.73
C VAL A 640 -25.50 -27.35 -22.70
#